data_b08f5d78ba7c166b81fb18233ad1809c
#
_entry.id   b08f5d78ba7c166b81fb18233ad1809c
#
_cell.length_a   1.000
_cell.length_b   1.000
_cell.length_c   1.000
_cell.angle_alpha   90.00
_cell.angle_beta   90.00
_cell.angle_gamma   90.00
#
_symmetry.space_group_name_H-M   'P 1'
#
loop_
_entity.id
_entity.type
_entity.pdbx_description
1 polymer ?
#
loop_
_entity_poly.entity_id
_entity_poly.type
_entity_poly.pdbx_seq_one_letter_code
_entity_poly.pdbx_strand_id
1 'polypeptide(L)'
;KRGDLLALGLARLARLAPRARCVGLSATVAWPDALAAYLGPAVERIVAADAAEPDVSILVPEVELPWVGHMAMHAVPAIYTAIQAHKTTLVFVNTRAQAELAFQALWRLNDDNLPIGLHHGSLAVEQRRRIEKAMAEGRLRAVVATSSLDLGVDWAAVDLVIQLGAPKGVSRLVQRIGRANHRLDVPSRAILVPANRFEFLECEAAADGVANKRLDGDPPRPGGLDVLAQHILGMACAAPFTADDLYAEVTSAAPYTDLARQDFDDALSFVESGGYALRAYERWHRLFRDSLGRYQVAGERVARRYRMNIGTIVESPLLRVRLGRGPALGEFEEYFAQTLVRGDTFIFAGQRLRFEMIRDMEVICSRAKGDEPPKVPAYEGGRLPLSTFLADGVRAIFADPRRWRYMPPQVQEWLRLQRWRSLLPDRDGLLVETFPRNGREYLVAYPFEGRNAHQTLGILLTRRMERAGLAPLGFVATDYLLAIWSLEPARGLDALFDEDMLGDDLEAWMAESSVMRRSFRNVAVIAGLIEKKYPGAEKSRKQVTVNSDLIYDVLRRHQPDHILLRATRADAATGLTDVRRLGQMLARVRGHITHRRLDRVSPLAVAAILDIGREQVYGSALDQLLDEAAEEVIREATEGAPALGEQAVMSI
;
A
#
# COMPACT_ATOMS: atom_id res chain seq x y z
N LYS A 1 -13.82 -5.30 1.45
CA LYS A 1 -14.54 -6.36 0.69
C LYS A 1 -14.46 -7.74 1.34
N ARG A 2 -13.29 -8.20 1.86
CA ARG A 2 -13.25 -9.48 2.61
C ARG A 2 -14.08 -9.42 3.88
N GLY A 3 -13.97 -8.33 4.63
CA GLY A 3 -14.78 -8.07 5.82
C GLY A 3 -16.26 -8.01 5.50
N ASP A 4 -16.63 -7.38 4.39
CA ASP A 4 -18.03 -7.26 3.93
C ASP A 4 -18.64 -8.64 3.66
N LEU A 5 -17.90 -9.48 2.90
CA LEU A 5 -18.34 -10.86 2.61
C LEU A 5 -18.43 -11.70 3.88
N LEU A 6 -17.49 -11.54 4.83
CA LEU A 6 -17.53 -12.20 6.12
C LEU A 6 -18.77 -11.75 6.93
N ALA A 7 -19.03 -10.45 7.00
CA ALA A 7 -20.19 -9.92 7.75
C ALA A 7 -21.52 -10.44 7.19
N LEU A 8 -21.69 -10.48 5.87
CA LEU A 8 -22.85 -11.09 5.21
C LEU A 8 -22.97 -12.59 5.54
N GLY A 9 -21.82 -13.30 5.54
CA GLY A 9 -21.78 -14.71 5.94
C GLY A 9 -22.17 -14.94 7.40
N LEU A 10 -21.76 -14.06 8.32
CA LEU A 10 -22.13 -14.11 9.73
C LEU A 10 -23.61 -13.77 9.94
N ALA A 11 -24.16 -12.78 9.23
CA ALA A 11 -25.60 -12.48 9.24
C ALA A 11 -26.43 -13.70 8.80
N ARG A 12 -26.00 -14.39 7.73
CA ARG A 12 -26.61 -15.65 7.29
C ARG A 12 -26.47 -16.75 8.32
N LEU A 13 -25.28 -16.92 8.91
CA LEU A 13 -25.04 -17.93 9.95
C LEU A 13 -25.93 -17.69 11.16
N ALA A 14 -26.14 -16.46 11.59
CA ALA A 14 -27.01 -16.11 12.70
C ALA A 14 -28.46 -16.56 12.47
N ARG A 15 -28.96 -16.50 11.22
CA ARG A 15 -30.29 -17.02 10.87
C ARG A 15 -30.33 -18.55 10.81
N LEU A 16 -29.30 -19.18 10.26
CA LEU A 16 -29.25 -20.64 10.14
C LEU A 16 -28.98 -21.34 11.48
N ALA A 17 -28.20 -20.70 12.33
CA ALA A 17 -27.77 -21.24 13.61
C ALA A 17 -27.91 -20.18 14.74
N PRO A 18 -29.14 -19.83 15.18
CA PRO A 18 -29.37 -18.74 16.15
C PRO A 18 -28.67 -18.92 17.50
N ARG A 19 -28.24 -20.15 17.82
CA ARG A 19 -27.51 -20.48 19.06
C ARG A 19 -25.97 -20.38 18.88
N ALA A 20 -25.46 -20.17 17.68
CA ALA A 20 -24.03 -20.01 17.44
C ALA A 20 -23.52 -18.73 18.10
N ARG A 21 -22.38 -18.84 18.78
CA ARG A 21 -21.68 -17.69 19.36
C ARG A 21 -20.50 -17.32 18.45
N CYS A 22 -20.37 -16.03 18.18
CA CYS A 22 -19.24 -15.50 17.46
C CYS A 22 -18.23 -14.92 18.45
N VAL A 23 -16.97 -15.31 18.34
CA VAL A 23 -15.86 -14.78 19.14
C VAL A 23 -14.83 -14.19 18.18
N GLY A 24 -14.52 -12.90 18.34
CA GLY A 24 -13.46 -12.22 17.61
C GLY A 24 -12.22 -12.08 18.48
N LEU A 25 -11.07 -12.42 17.93
CA LEU A 25 -9.77 -12.25 18.59
C LEU A 25 -8.89 -11.30 17.77
N SER A 26 -8.37 -10.26 18.41
CA SER A 26 -7.42 -9.33 17.79
C SER A 26 -6.51 -8.71 18.83
N ALA A 27 -5.25 -8.51 18.48
CA ALA A 27 -4.28 -7.81 19.32
C ALA A 27 -4.21 -6.30 19.00
N THR A 28 -4.66 -5.87 17.81
CA THR A 28 -4.48 -4.50 17.33
C THR A 28 -5.73 -4.02 16.61
N VAL A 29 -6.55 -3.24 17.30
CA VAL A 29 -7.81 -2.70 16.77
C VAL A 29 -7.90 -1.22 17.08
N ALA A 30 -7.88 -0.37 16.03
CA ALA A 30 -8.03 1.07 16.18
C ALA A 30 -9.49 1.48 16.51
N TRP A 31 -10.48 0.72 16.03
CA TRP A 31 -11.90 0.98 16.17
C TRP A 31 -12.63 -0.24 16.76
N PRO A 32 -12.43 -0.56 18.07
CA PRO A 32 -12.90 -1.81 18.65
C PRO A 32 -14.43 -1.95 18.62
N ASP A 33 -15.18 -0.88 18.89
CA ASP A 33 -16.64 -0.92 18.91
C ASP A 33 -17.23 -1.12 17.50
N ALA A 34 -16.67 -0.44 16.52
CA ALA A 34 -17.06 -0.60 15.12
C ALA A 34 -16.75 -2.00 14.56
N LEU A 35 -15.65 -2.63 14.99
CA LEU A 35 -15.33 -4.02 14.63
C LEU A 35 -16.18 -5.04 15.40
N ALA A 36 -16.54 -4.77 16.65
CA ALA A 36 -17.43 -5.63 17.42
C ALA A 36 -18.79 -5.78 16.72
N ALA A 37 -19.29 -4.71 16.09
CA ALA A 37 -20.55 -4.73 15.33
C ALA A 37 -20.57 -5.78 14.19
N TYR A 38 -19.40 -6.19 13.65
CA TYR A 38 -19.32 -7.27 12.66
C TYR A 38 -19.68 -8.65 13.22
N LEU A 39 -19.58 -8.84 14.53
CA LEU A 39 -19.91 -10.09 15.20
C LEU A 39 -21.37 -10.16 15.63
N GLY A 40 -22.02 -9.02 15.76
CA GLY A 40 -23.43 -8.91 16.13
C GLY A 40 -23.75 -7.67 16.97
N PRO A 41 -25.03 -7.42 17.27
CA PRO A 41 -25.46 -6.21 17.97
C PRO A 41 -25.15 -6.19 19.48
N ALA A 42 -24.93 -7.36 20.10
CA ALA A 42 -24.72 -7.50 21.54
C ALA A 42 -23.41 -8.25 21.83
N VAL A 43 -22.28 -7.60 21.54
CA VAL A 43 -20.95 -8.16 21.73
C VAL A 43 -20.32 -7.61 23.00
N GLU A 44 -19.97 -8.51 23.92
CA GLU A 44 -19.17 -8.16 25.09
C GLU A 44 -17.68 -8.07 24.68
N ARG A 45 -17.03 -6.97 25.05
CA ARG A 45 -15.62 -6.74 24.79
C ARG A 45 -14.80 -7.07 26.03
N ILE A 46 -13.95 -8.07 25.91
CA ILE A 46 -12.99 -8.44 26.94
C ILE A 46 -11.61 -7.92 26.53
N VAL A 47 -11.04 -7.01 27.31
CA VAL A 47 -9.68 -6.52 27.12
C VAL A 47 -8.79 -7.30 28.06
N ALA A 48 -7.79 -8.01 27.51
CA ALA A 48 -6.79 -8.72 28.30
C ALA A 48 -5.95 -7.72 29.12
N ALA A 49 -5.41 -8.20 30.24
CA ALA A 49 -4.46 -7.42 31.00
C ALA A 49 -3.25 -6.98 30.16
N ASP A 50 -2.71 -5.81 30.45
CA ASP A 50 -1.56 -5.27 29.73
C ASP A 50 -0.36 -6.21 29.85
N ALA A 51 0.24 -6.58 28.72
CA ALA A 51 1.54 -7.21 28.65
C ALA A 51 2.64 -6.18 28.98
N ALA A 52 3.85 -6.65 29.22
CA ALA A 52 5.02 -5.78 29.41
C ALA A 52 5.16 -4.81 28.22
N GLU A 53 5.45 -3.54 28.52
CA GLU A 53 5.63 -2.51 27.49
C GLU A 53 6.77 -2.88 26.55
N PRO A 54 6.57 -2.78 25.22
CA PRO A 54 7.62 -3.12 24.27
C PRO A 54 8.82 -2.17 24.37
N ASP A 55 10.02 -2.72 24.28
CA ASP A 55 11.28 -1.98 24.17
C ASP A 55 11.56 -1.69 22.70
N VAL A 56 11.26 -0.46 22.26
CA VAL A 56 11.40 -0.01 20.87
C VAL A 56 12.51 1.02 20.78
N SER A 57 13.54 0.73 20.01
CA SER A 57 14.65 1.66 19.73
C SER A 57 14.75 1.96 18.23
N ILE A 58 15.36 3.10 17.90
CA ILE A 58 15.66 3.48 16.52
C ILE A 58 17.16 3.33 16.31
N LEU A 59 17.54 2.57 15.30
CA LEU A 59 18.95 2.40 14.94
C LEU A 59 19.47 3.69 14.32
N VAL A 60 20.47 4.25 14.96
CA VAL A 60 21.28 5.35 14.43
C VAL A 60 22.61 4.75 13.97
N PRO A 61 22.82 4.55 12.67
CA PRO A 61 24.07 4.00 12.17
C PRO A 61 25.22 5.00 12.38
N GLU A 62 26.44 4.50 12.50
CA GLU A 62 27.66 5.33 12.53
C GLU A 62 27.87 6.05 11.19
N VAL A 63 27.39 5.45 10.12
CA VAL A 63 27.42 6.02 8.74
C VAL A 63 26.33 7.07 8.62
N GLU A 64 26.57 8.09 7.81
CA GLU A 64 25.62 9.18 7.56
C GLU A 64 24.28 8.63 7.01
N LEU A 65 23.17 9.08 7.61
CA LEU A 65 21.83 8.71 7.17
C LEU A 65 21.53 9.36 5.82
N PRO A 66 21.22 8.59 4.77
CA PRO A 66 21.00 9.11 3.44
C PRO A 66 19.89 10.18 3.40
N TRP A 67 20.03 11.13 2.49
CA TRP A 67 18.98 12.12 2.22
C TRP A 67 17.77 11.48 1.51
N VAL A 68 18.05 10.44 0.70
CA VAL A 68 17.08 9.75 -0.17
C VAL A 68 17.33 8.25 -0.18
N GLY A 69 16.32 7.47 -0.48
CA GLY A 69 16.42 6.03 -0.63
C GLY A 69 15.39 5.30 0.22
N HIS A 70 15.16 4.04 -0.10
CA HIS A 70 14.14 3.24 0.57
C HIS A 70 14.66 1.85 0.98
N MET A 71 15.91 1.54 0.67
CA MET A 71 16.45 0.19 0.87
C MET A 71 17.17 -0.02 2.20
N ALA A 72 17.62 1.07 2.85
CA ALA A 72 18.35 1.06 4.12
C ALA A 72 19.61 0.17 4.12
N MET A 73 20.30 0.08 2.97
CA MET A 73 21.49 -0.78 2.81
C MET A 73 22.68 -0.31 3.66
N HIS A 74 22.77 0.98 3.97
CA HIS A 74 23.75 1.56 4.87
C HIS A 74 23.74 0.94 6.28
N ALA A 75 22.59 0.42 6.72
CA ALA A 75 22.42 -0.15 8.06
C ALA A 75 22.69 -1.66 8.12
N VAL A 76 22.96 -2.34 7.00
CA VAL A 76 23.12 -3.80 6.96
C VAL A 76 24.23 -4.32 7.88
N PRO A 77 25.40 -3.67 8.01
CA PRO A 77 26.42 -4.10 8.99
C PRO A 77 25.92 -4.08 10.43
N ALA A 78 25.24 -3.01 10.84
CA ALA A 78 24.68 -2.90 12.20
C ALA A 78 23.56 -3.92 12.45
N ILE A 79 22.73 -4.21 11.43
CA ILE A 79 21.72 -5.26 11.48
C ILE A 79 22.38 -6.64 11.66
N TYR A 80 23.46 -6.91 10.94
CA TYR A 80 24.20 -8.17 11.08
C TYR A 80 24.77 -8.34 12.50
N THR A 81 25.36 -7.29 13.06
CA THR A 81 25.82 -7.28 14.46
C THR A 81 24.68 -7.56 15.44
N ALA A 82 23.50 -6.96 15.23
CA ALA A 82 22.31 -7.24 16.05
C ALA A 82 21.87 -8.70 15.93
N ILE A 83 21.91 -9.30 14.74
CA ILE A 83 21.60 -10.72 14.51
C ILE A 83 22.59 -11.62 15.27
N GLN A 84 23.89 -11.30 15.27
CA GLN A 84 24.90 -12.04 15.99
C GLN A 84 24.66 -12.02 17.53
N ALA A 85 24.17 -10.91 18.06
CA ALA A 85 23.92 -10.73 19.49
C ALA A 85 22.66 -11.43 20.02
N HIS A 86 21.74 -11.87 19.13
CA HIS A 86 20.44 -12.44 19.49
C HIS A 86 20.29 -13.90 19.04
N LYS A 87 19.35 -14.64 19.65
CA LYS A 87 19.11 -16.06 19.33
C LYS A 87 18.43 -16.22 17.99
N THR A 88 17.30 -15.54 17.80
CA THR A 88 16.53 -15.56 16.57
C THR A 88 15.93 -14.18 16.29
N THR A 89 16.28 -13.61 15.16
CA THR A 89 15.86 -12.27 14.74
C THR A 89 14.89 -12.33 13.55
N LEU A 90 13.74 -11.65 13.64
CA LEU A 90 12.89 -11.38 12.50
C LEU A 90 13.19 -10.00 11.91
N VAL A 91 13.63 -9.97 10.66
CA VAL A 91 13.89 -8.72 9.92
C VAL A 91 12.74 -8.46 8.98
N PHE A 92 11.80 -7.63 9.40
CA PHE A 92 10.67 -7.22 8.58
C PHE A 92 11.06 -6.10 7.62
N VAL A 93 10.57 -6.22 6.39
CA VAL A 93 10.75 -5.22 5.33
C VAL A 93 9.39 -4.85 4.72
N ASN A 94 9.34 -3.74 4.00
CA ASN A 94 8.07 -3.24 3.44
C ASN A 94 7.74 -3.82 2.06
N THR A 95 8.74 -4.24 1.29
CA THR A 95 8.55 -4.76 -0.07
C THR A 95 9.30 -6.07 -0.29
N ARG A 96 8.83 -6.88 -1.25
CA ARG A 96 9.52 -8.12 -1.64
C ARG A 96 10.91 -7.82 -2.23
N ALA A 97 11.02 -6.73 -2.98
CA ALA A 97 12.29 -6.26 -3.53
C ALA A 97 13.30 -5.95 -2.42
N GLN A 98 12.86 -5.24 -1.38
CA GLN A 98 13.70 -4.95 -0.22
C GLN A 98 14.10 -6.23 0.53
N ALA A 99 13.19 -7.23 0.60
CA ALA A 99 13.52 -8.53 1.22
C ALA A 99 14.67 -9.24 0.50
N GLU A 100 14.61 -9.29 -0.83
CA GLU A 100 15.64 -9.93 -1.65
C GLU A 100 17.00 -9.22 -1.52
N LEU A 101 17.00 -7.88 -1.59
CA LEU A 101 18.22 -7.08 -1.46
C LEU A 101 18.84 -7.17 -0.06
N ALA A 102 18.02 -7.03 0.98
CA ALA A 102 18.47 -7.14 2.35
C ALA A 102 19.03 -8.52 2.66
N PHE A 103 18.33 -9.58 2.19
CA PHE A 103 18.83 -10.95 2.32
C PHE A 103 20.19 -11.13 1.64
N GLN A 104 20.34 -10.66 0.41
CA GLN A 104 21.62 -10.77 -0.32
C GLN A 104 22.74 -9.97 0.36
N ALA A 105 22.45 -8.77 0.84
CA ALA A 105 23.44 -7.94 1.53
C ALA A 105 23.90 -8.60 2.84
N LEU A 106 22.95 -9.13 3.65
CA LEU A 106 23.26 -9.90 4.85
C LEU A 106 24.07 -11.17 4.53
N TRP A 107 23.70 -11.87 3.43
CA TRP A 107 24.41 -13.08 3.02
C TRP A 107 25.86 -12.81 2.61
N ARG A 108 26.14 -11.66 2.00
CA ARG A 108 27.52 -11.26 1.65
C ARG A 108 28.40 -10.98 2.87
N LEU A 109 27.80 -10.49 3.98
CA LEU A 109 28.50 -10.22 5.24
C LEU A 109 28.58 -11.45 6.15
N ASN A 110 27.96 -12.57 5.76
CA ASN A 110 27.77 -13.74 6.61
C ASN A 110 29.01 -14.65 6.63
N ASP A 111 30.15 -14.15 7.06
CA ASP A 111 31.38 -14.92 7.23
C ASP A 111 31.27 -16.01 8.30
N ASP A 112 30.40 -15.81 9.30
CA ASP A 112 30.13 -16.76 10.37
C ASP A 112 29.22 -17.94 9.95
N ASN A 113 28.75 -17.98 8.71
CA ASN A 113 27.81 -18.97 8.18
C ASN A 113 26.53 -19.10 9.02
N LEU A 114 26.01 -18.01 9.56
CA LEU A 114 24.76 -18.00 10.30
C LEU A 114 23.60 -18.45 9.41
N PRO A 115 22.68 -19.29 9.91
CA PRO A 115 21.52 -19.75 9.14
C PRO A 115 20.49 -18.62 9.02
N ILE A 116 20.53 -17.86 7.91
CA ILE A 116 19.62 -16.76 7.58
C ILE A 116 18.64 -17.22 6.51
N GLY A 117 17.34 -17.02 6.72
CA GLY A 117 16.26 -17.37 5.80
C GLY A 117 15.63 -16.16 5.11
N LEU A 118 14.97 -16.42 3.98
CA LEU A 118 14.16 -15.44 3.24
C LEU A 118 12.72 -15.92 3.13
N HIS A 119 11.74 -15.06 3.47
CA HIS A 119 10.33 -15.43 3.45
C HIS A 119 9.43 -14.30 2.89
N HIS A 120 8.84 -14.51 1.73
CA HIS A 120 7.81 -13.62 1.16
C HIS A 120 6.87 -14.38 0.23
N GLY A 121 5.71 -13.77 -0.06
CA GLY A 121 4.61 -14.41 -0.78
C GLY A 121 4.91 -14.88 -2.21
N SER A 122 5.97 -14.38 -2.86
CA SER A 122 6.37 -14.79 -4.21
C SER A 122 7.24 -16.06 -4.25
N LEU A 123 7.78 -16.49 -3.11
CA LEU A 123 8.54 -17.75 -3.03
C LEU A 123 7.62 -18.96 -3.19
N ALA A 124 8.16 -20.06 -3.74
CA ALA A 124 7.46 -21.33 -3.82
C ALA A 124 6.97 -21.76 -2.43
N VAL A 125 5.78 -22.38 -2.38
CA VAL A 125 5.14 -22.80 -1.12
C VAL A 125 6.05 -23.74 -0.33
N GLU A 126 6.75 -24.65 -1.02
CA GLU A 126 7.69 -25.60 -0.42
C GLU A 126 8.87 -24.90 0.25
N GLN A 127 9.39 -23.83 -0.36
CA GLN A 127 10.47 -23.02 0.24
C GLN A 127 9.98 -22.31 1.48
N ARG A 128 8.81 -21.69 1.44
CA ARG A 128 8.21 -20.99 2.60
C ARG A 128 8.00 -21.96 3.76
N ARG A 129 7.41 -23.13 3.52
CA ARG A 129 7.21 -24.19 4.54
C ARG A 129 8.51 -24.71 5.14
N ARG A 130 9.61 -24.78 4.34
CA ARG A 130 10.94 -25.15 4.87
C ARG A 130 11.46 -24.10 5.85
N ILE A 131 11.31 -22.81 5.53
CA ILE A 131 11.72 -21.72 6.44
C ILE A 131 10.85 -21.73 7.69
N GLU A 132 9.52 -21.83 7.56
CA GLU A 132 8.59 -21.90 8.69
C GLU A 132 8.92 -23.07 9.63
N LYS A 133 9.19 -24.25 9.06
CA LYS A 133 9.62 -25.42 9.83
C LYS A 133 10.97 -25.20 10.52
N ALA A 134 11.96 -24.65 9.83
CA ALA A 134 13.27 -24.38 10.40
C ALA A 134 13.21 -23.32 11.53
N MET A 135 12.29 -22.34 11.42
CA MET A 135 12.00 -21.39 12.50
C MET A 135 11.38 -22.08 13.71
N ALA A 136 10.34 -22.90 13.51
CA ALA A 136 9.67 -23.64 14.59
C ALA A 136 10.64 -24.58 15.34
N GLU A 137 11.63 -25.12 14.64
CA GLU A 137 12.68 -25.97 15.20
C GLU A 137 13.86 -25.17 15.81
N GLY A 138 13.81 -23.82 15.79
CA GLY A 138 14.89 -22.97 16.33
C GLY A 138 16.22 -23.07 15.59
N ARG A 139 16.22 -23.49 14.32
CA ARG A 139 17.41 -23.70 13.50
C ARG A 139 17.88 -22.47 12.74
N LEU A 140 17.10 -21.39 12.72
CA LEU A 140 17.44 -20.15 12.04
C LEU A 140 17.88 -19.06 13.01
N ARG A 141 18.94 -18.36 12.65
CA ARG A 141 19.44 -17.19 13.37
C ARG A 141 18.69 -15.92 13.00
N ALA A 142 18.30 -15.80 11.73
CA ALA A 142 17.48 -14.70 11.27
C ALA A 142 16.56 -15.11 10.11
N VAL A 143 15.44 -14.40 9.94
CA VAL A 143 14.60 -14.47 8.73
C VAL A 143 14.28 -13.07 8.26
N VAL A 144 14.60 -12.77 7.00
CA VAL A 144 14.16 -11.57 6.31
C VAL A 144 12.77 -11.82 5.73
N ALA A 145 11.77 -11.05 6.14
CA ALA A 145 10.38 -11.31 5.77
C ALA A 145 9.60 -10.03 5.42
N THR A 146 8.63 -10.19 4.54
CA THR A 146 7.57 -9.17 4.33
C THR A 146 6.39 -9.44 5.27
N SER A 147 5.23 -8.84 4.99
CA SER A 147 3.97 -9.10 5.74
C SER A 147 3.51 -10.57 5.76
N SER A 148 4.20 -11.46 5.08
CA SER A 148 3.88 -12.90 5.08
C SER A 148 4.02 -13.57 6.45
N LEU A 149 4.73 -12.94 7.39
CA LEU A 149 4.90 -13.39 8.78
C LEU A 149 4.28 -12.42 9.81
N ASP A 150 3.51 -11.42 9.35
CA ASP A 150 2.79 -10.49 10.26
C ASP A 150 1.74 -11.24 11.11
N LEU A 151 1.18 -12.36 10.61
CA LEU A 151 0.08 -13.09 11.23
C LEU A 151 0.35 -14.61 11.30
N GLY A 152 -0.20 -15.24 12.34
CA GLY A 152 -0.53 -16.67 12.31
C GLY A 152 0.55 -17.68 12.70
N VAL A 153 1.72 -17.28 13.23
CA VAL A 153 2.74 -18.23 13.64
C VAL A 153 3.28 -17.87 15.03
N ASP A 154 3.23 -18.85 15.93
CA ASP A 154 3.84 -18.77 17.24
C ASP A 154 5.23 -19.42 17.18
N TRP A 155 6.27 -18.58 17.25
CA TRP A 155 7.66 -19.02 17.27
C TRP A 155 8.32 -18.59 18.57
N ALA A 156 8.28 -19.45 19.55
CA ALA A 156 8.75 -19.19 20.92
C ALA A 156 10.22 -18.72 21.04
N ALA A 157 11.01 -18.86 19.99
CA ALA A 157 12.45 -18.58 20.01
C ALA A 157 12.84 -17.17 19.54
N VAL A 158 11.89 -16.37 19.00
CA VAL A 158 12.19 -15.02 18.49
C VAL A 158 12.38 -14.06 19.68
N ASP A 159 13.56 -13.45 19.78
CA ASP A 159 13.93 -12.52 20.83
C ASP A 159 14.19 -11.09 20.34
N LEU A 160 14.28 -10.88 19.02
CA LEU A 160 14.40 -9.56 18.41
C LEU A 160 13.57 -9.43 17.14
N VAL A 161 12.90 -8.29 17.00
CA VAL A 161 12.30 -7.84 15.75
C VAL A 161 13.05 -6.63 15.21
N ILE A 162 13.44 -6.65 13.96
CA ILE A 162 14.01 -5.49 13.25
C ILE A 162 13.02 -5.07 12.16
N GLN A 163 12.65 -3.80 12.15
CA GLN A 163 11.84 -3.20 11.09
C GLN A 163 12.74 -2.39 10.17
N LEU A 164 13.05 -2.90 8.99
CA LEU A 164 13.88 -2.24 7.98
C LEU A 164 13.02 -1.33 7.08
N GLY A 165 13.30 -0.04 7.10
CA GLY A 165 12.42 1.00 6.60
C GLY A 165 11.30 1.35 7.58
N ALA A 166 10.73 2.55 7.46
CA ALA A 166 9.66 2.99 8.34
C ALA A 166 8.41 2.08 8.23
N PRO A 167 7.69 1.82 9.35
CA PRO A 167 6.66 0.76 9.41
C PRO A 167 5.38 1.07 8.65
N LYS A 168 5.17 2.32 8.22
CA LYS A 168 3.99 2.84 7.51
C LYS A 168 2.68 2.79 8.31
N GLY A 169 2.71 2.30 9.55
CA GLY A 169 1.58 2.25 10.47
C GLY A 169 1.93 1.66 11.82
N VAL A 170 1.36 2.23 12.90
CA VAL A 170 1.61 1.81 14.30
C VAL A 170 1.00 0.43 14.58
N SER A 171 -0.24 0.19 14.15
CA SER A 171 -0.93 -1.10 14.36
C SER A 171 -0.13 -2.26 13.76
N ARG A 172 0.45 -2.07 12.57
CA ARG A 172 1.32 -3.06 11.96
C ARG A 172 2.61 -3.25 12.73
N LEU A 173 3.22 -2.15 13.17
CA LEU A 173 4.44 -2.22 13.98
C LEU A 173 4.19 -3.03 15.25
N VAL A 174 3.10 -2.77 15.96
CA VAL A 174 2.71 -3.52 17.17
C VAL A 174 2.51 -5.01 16.85
N GLN A 175 1.85 -5.35 15.72
CA GLN A 175 1.70 -6.74 15.29
C GLN A 175 3.03 -7.44 15.04
N ARG A 176 4.02 -6.73 14.46
CA ARG A 176 5.37 -7.24 14.21
C ARG A 176 6.17 -7.38 15.50
N ILE A 177 6.15 -6.36 16.37
CA ILE A 177 6.79 -6.40 17.68
C ILE A 177 6.27 -7.58 18.51
N GLY A 178 4.95 -7.82 18.47
CA GLY A 178 4.34 -8.97 19.14
C GLY A 178 4.76 -10.35 18.59
N ARG A 179 5.66 -10.43 17.60
CA ARG A 179 6.32 -11.70 17.19
C ARG A 179 7.53 -12.03 18.05
N ALA A 180 8.10 -11.06 18.79
CA ALA A 180 9.19 -11.31 19.72
C ALA A 180 8.64 -11.60 21.13
N ASN A 181 9.30 -12.51 21.85
CA ASN A 181 9.05 -12.80 23.27
C ASN A 181 7.56 -12.99 23.59
N HIS A 182 6.92 -14.09 23.12
CA HIS A 182 5.52 -14.44 23.39
C HIS A 182 5.22 -14.69 24.89
N ARG A 183 5.88 -13.96 25.79
CA ARG A 183 5.71 -14.02 27.25
C ARG A 183 5.13 -12.71 27.74
N LEU A 184 4.13 -12.78 28.59
CA LEU A 184 3.46 -11.59 29.13
C LEU A 184 4.35 -10.76 30.06
N ASP A 185 5.36 -11.40 30.67
CA ASP A 185 6.25 -10.85 31.69
C ASP A 185 7.57 -10.29 31.15
N VAL A 186 7.87 -10.46 29.85
CA VAL A 186 9.11 -10.01 29.22
C VAL A 186 8.80 -9.03 28.09
N PRO A 187 9.43 -7.83 28.08
CA PRO A 187 9.25 -6.88 26.98
C PRO A 187 9.65 -7.46 25.63
N SER A 188 8.79 -7.28 24.63
CA SER A 188 9.17 -7.54 23.25
C SER A 188 10.14 -6.47 22.76
N ARG A 189 11.26 -6.88 22.14
CA ARG A 189 12.30 -5.97 21.66
C ARG A 189 12.17 -5.72 20.17
N ALA A 190 12.24 -4.45 19.78
CA ALA A 190 12.22 -4.05 18.38
C ALA A 190 13.23 -2.93 18.08
N ILE A 191 13.86 -3.03 16.91
CA ILE A 191 14.74 -2.00 16.36
C ILE A 191 14.12 -1.48 15.06
N LEU A 192 13.84 -0.18 14.99
CA LEU A 192 13.41 0.50 13.78
C LEU A 192 14.64 1.01 13.03
N VAL A 193 14.71 0.73 11.73
CA VAL A 193 15.86 1.10 10.89
C VAL A 193 15.39 2.01 9.77
N PRO A 194 15.49 3.34 9.91
CA PRO A 194 15.08 4.28 8.88
C PRO A 194 15.99 4.18 7.64
N ALA A 195 15.41 4.26 6.45
CA ALA A 195 16.16 4.24 5.21
C ALA A 195 16.70 5.62 4.79
N ASN A 196 16.10 6.68 5.30
CA ASN A 196 16.47 8.07 5.02
C ASN A 196 16.01 9.01 6.13
N ARG A 197 16.32 10.30 6.00
CA ARG A 197 16.01 11.31 7.03
C ARG A 197 14.52 11.52 7.27
N PHE A 198 13.68 11.44 6.25
CA PHE A 198 12.21 11.50 6.43
C PHE A 198 11.69 10.26 7.16
N GLU A 199 12.18 9.08 6.81
CA GLU A 199 11.79 7.84 7.49
C GLU A 199 12.26 7.81 8.95
N PHE A 200 13.32 8.56 9.31
CA PHE A 200 13.68 8.74 10.71
C PHE A 200 12.55 9.41 11.51
N LEU A 201 11.98 10.49 10.99
CA LEU A 201 10.84 11.17 11.63
C LEU A 201 9.60 10.28 11.70
N GLU A 202 9.38 9.44 10.69
CA GLU A 202 8.28 8.46 10.69
C GLU A 202 8.50 7.38 11.75
N CYS A 203 9.74 6.89 11.93
CA CYS A 203 10.09 5.94 12.97
C CYS A 203 9.88 6.54 14.37
N GLU A 204 10.25 7.81 14.60
CA GLU A 204 9.97 8.55 15.83
C GLU A 204 8.47 8.64 16.12
N ALA A 205 7.67 9.03 15.10
CA ALA A 205 6.21 9.09 15.24
C ALA A 205 5.60 7.71 15.52
N ALA A 206 6.17 6.64 14.95
CA ALA A 206 5.73 5.28 15.18
C ALA A 206 6.08 4.78 16.58
N ALA A 207 7.29 5.06 17.07
CA ALA A 207 7.72 4.74 18.44
C ALA A 207 6.84 5.48 19.48
N ASP A 208 6.56 6.76 19.27
CA ASP A 208 5.60 7.52 20.08
C ASP A 208 4.21 6.87 20.09
N GLY A 209 3.75 6.41 18.93
CA GLY A 209 2.46 5.74 18.80
C GLY A 209 2.39 4.44 19.60
N VAL A 210 3.46 3.66 19.59
CA VAL A 210 3.60 2.43 20.40
C VAL A 210 3.61 2.76 21.89
N ALA A 211 4.46 3.67 22.33
CA ALA A 211 4.59 4.07 23.73
C ALA A 211 3.30 4.63 24.33
N ASN A 212 2.52 5.37 23.53
CA ASN A 212 1.24 5.93 23.94
C ASN A 212 0.04 5.02 23.62
N LYS A 213 0.26 3.78 23.20
CA LYS A 213 -0.79 2.78 22.85
C LYS A 213 -1.82 3.32 21.83
N ARG A 214 -1.39 4.22 20.94
CA ARG A 214 -2.24 4.84 19.92
C ARG A 214 -2.15 4.06 18.63
N LEU A 215 -3.13 3.22 18.37
CA LEU A 215 -3.22 2.42 17.16
C LEU A 215 -3.83 3.24 16.01
N ASP A 216 -3.32 3.00 14.82
CA ASP A 216 -3.86 3.57 13.59
C ASP A 216 -4.74 2.55 12.85
N GLY A 217 -5.62 3.07 12.02
CA GLY A 217 -6.52 2.30 11.16
C GLY A 217 -7.65 3.17 10.63
N ASP A 218 -8.11 2.86 9.43
CA ASP A 218 -9.31 3.50 8.89
C ASP A 218 -10.56 2.96 9.59
N PRO A 219 -11.57 3.80 9.82
CA PRO A 219 -12.86 3.31 10.30
C PRO A 219 -13.48 2.34 9.28
N PRO A 220 -14.29 1.38 9.72
CA PRO A 220 -15.05 0.51 8.83
C PRO A 220 -15.85 1.32 7.81
N ARG A 221 -15.92 0.83 6.58
CA ARG A 221 -16.59 1.49 5.46
C ARG A 221 -17.93 0.81 5.16
N PRO A 222 -18.86 1.50 4.50
CA PRO A 222 -20.05 0.87 3.92
C PRO A 222 -19.67 -0.30 3.02
N GLY A 223 -20.48 -1.34 3.02
CA GLY A 223 -20.23 -2.56 2.27
C GLY A 223 -20.25 -2.36 0.76
N GLY A 224 -19.38 -3.07 0.05
CA GLY A 224 -19.27 -2.98 -1.40
C GLY A 224 -20.49 -3.56 -2.12
N LEU A 225 -21.04 -2.80 -3.09
CA LEU A 225 -22.20 -3.23 -3.88
C LEU A 225 -21.89 -4.42 -4.80
N ASP A 226 -20.63 -4.61 -5.18
CA ASP A 226 -20.16 -5.78 -5.93
C ASP A 226 -20.13 -7.04 -5.05
N VAL A 227 -19.77 -6.90 -3.78
CA VAL A 227 -19.83 -7.99 -2.79
C VAL A 227 -21.27 -8.36 -2.49
N LEU A 228 -22.15 -7.35 -2.37
CA LEU A 228 -23.59 -7.57 -2.21
C LEU A 228 -24.16 -8.36 -3.40
N ALA A 229 -23.84 -7.98 -4.62
CA ALA A 229 -24.29 -8.70 -5.83
C ALA A 229 -23.80 -10.17 -5.83
N GLN A 230 -22.55 -10.42 -5.44
CA GLN A 230 -22.04 -11.77 -5.29
C GLN A 230 -22.81 -12.56 -4.22
N HIS A 231 -23.11 -11.93 -3.09
CA HIS A 231 -23.86 -12.57 -1.99
C HIS A 231 -25.29 -12.92 -2.42
N ILE A 232 -26.01 -12.01 -3.08
CA ILE A 232 -27.36 -12.24 -3.59
C ILE A 232 -27.41 -13.50 -4.47
N LEU A 233 -26.46 -13.63 -5.41
CA LEU A 233 -26.38 -14.83 -6.26
C LEU A 233 -26.08 -16.09 -5.44
N GLY A 234 -25.23 -15.98 -4.42
CA GLY A 234 -24.93 -17.09 -3.50
C GLY A 234 -26.16 -17.56 -2.73
N MET A 235 -26.99 -16.62 -2.29
CA MET A 235 -28.25 -16.92 -1.59
C MET A 235 -29.22 -17.66 -2.48
N ALA A 236 -29.39 -17.21 -3.75
CA ALA A 236 -30.21 -17.88 -4.72
C ALA A 236 -29.74 -19.30 -5.06
N CYS A 237 -28.42 -19.54 -5.01
CA CYS A 237 -27.83 -20.88 -5.20
C CYS A 237 -28.10 -21.81 -4.00
N ALA A 238 -28.39 -21.27 -2.82
CA ALA A 238 -28.67 -22.03 -1.61
C ALA A 238 -30.15 -22.42 -1.47
N ALA A 239 -31.04 -21.44 -1.64
CA ALA A 239 -32.49 -21.62 -1.54
C ALA A 239 -33.25 -20.42 -2.15
N PRO A 240 -34.53 -20.60 -2.59
CA PRO A 240 -35.37 -19.48 -2.97
C PRO A 240 -35.59 -18.48 -1.83
N PHE A 241 -35.61 -17.18 -2.10
CA PHE A 241 -35.81 -16.11 -1.14
C PHE A 241 -36.74 -15.00 -1.65
N THR A 242 -37.37 -14.25 -0.76
CA THR A 242 -38.05 -13.00 -1.08
C THR A 242 -37.07 -11.82 -0.98
N ALA A 243 -37.29 -10.75 -1.75
CA ALA A 243 -36.45 -9.56 -1.69
C ALA A 243 -36.42 -8.94 -0.29
N ASP A 244 -37.57 -8.92 0.41
CA ASP A 244 -37.71 -8.32 1.73
C ASP A 244 -36.97 -9.12 2.81
N ASP A 245 -37.07 -10.46 2.77
CA ASP A 245 -36.36 -11.32 3.72
C ASP A 245 -34.84 -11.20 3.55
N LEU A 246 -34.36 -11.15 2.31
CA LEU A 246 -32.92 -11.01 2.06
C LEU A 246 -32.44 -9.60 2.38
N TYR A 247 -33.21 -8.56 2.10
CA TYR A 247 -32.89 -7.18 2.49
C TYR A 247 -32.74 -7.06 4.01
N ALA A 248 -33.71 -7.58 4.77
CA ALA A 248 -33.66 -7.58 6.23
C ALA A 248 -32.45 -8.38 6.78
N GLU A 249 -32.04 -9.46 6.10
CA GLU A 249 -30.83 -10.21 6.47
C GLU A 249 -29.56 -9.40 6.17
N VAL A 250 -29.45 -8.83 4.99
CA VAL A 250 -28.29 -8.04 4.55
C VAL A 250 -28.09 -6.82 5.46
N THR A 251 -29.15 -6.08 5.78
CA THR A 251 -29.06 -4.88 6.63
C THR A 251 -28.77 -5.19 8.11
N SER A 252 -28.87 -6.45 8.53
CA SER A 252 -28.40 -6.88 9.85
C SER A 252 -26.87 -7.01 9.92
N ALA A 253 -26.16 -7.03 8.78
CA ALA A 253 -24.71 -7.05 8.73
C ALA A 253 -24.14 -5.62 8.84
N ALA A 254 -23.19 -5.40 9.77
CA ALA A 254 -22.66 -4.07 10.09
C ALA A 254 -22.26 -3.20 8.88
N PRO A 255 -21.58 -3.70 7.84
CA PRO A 255 -21.24 -2.88 6.68
C PRO A 255 -22.44 -2.43 5.84
N TYR A 256 -23.60 -3.04 6.02
CA TYR A 256 -24.80 -2.81 5.22
C TYR A 256 -25.98 -2.26 6.03
N THR A 257 -25.75 -1.86 7.29
CA THR A 257 -26.84 -1.35 8.18
C THR A 257 -27.55 -0.16 7.54
N ASP A 258 -26.83 0.73 6.88
CA ASP A 258 -27.36 1.94 6.24
C ASP A 258 -27.59 1.75 4.71
N LEU A 259 -27.67 0.50 4.24
CA LEU A 259 -27.92 0.22 2.83
C LEU A 259 -29.32 0.72 2.41
N ALA A 260 -29.37 1.65 1.47
CA ALA A 260 -30.63 2.10 0.89
C ALA A 260 -31.36 0.95 0.19
N ARG A 261 -32.69 0.89 0.33
CA ARG A 261 -33.51 -0.13 -0.36
C ARG A 261 -33.31 -0.09 -1.88
N GLN A 262 -33.21 1.09 -2.45
CA GLN A 262 -32.97 1.24 -3.90
C GLN A 262 -31.65 0.59 -4.32
N ASP A 263 -30.58 0.74 -3.53
CA ASP A 263 -29.28 0.14 -3.84
C ASP A 263 -29.31 -1.39 -3.80
N PHE A 264 -30.09 -1.94 -2.85
CA PHE A 264 -30.33 -3.38 -2.81
C PHE A 264 -31.15 -3.85 -4.02
N ASP A 265 -32.21 -3.14 -4.38
CA ASP A 265 -33.07 -3.49 -5.52
C ASP A 265 -32.30 -3.39 -6.84
N ASP A 266 -31.41 -2.39 -6.99
CA ASP A 266 -30.49 -2.25 -8.13
C ASP A 266 -29.50 -3.43 -8.20
N ALA A 267 -28.94 -3.85 -7.05
CA ALA A 267 -28.07 -5.02 -6.98
C ALA A 267 -28.82 -6.30 -7.37
N LEU A 268 -30.03 -6.47 -6.87
CA LEU A 268 -30.89 -7.62 -7.17
C LEU A 268 -31.24 -7.66 -8.66
N SER A 269 -31.64 -6.52 -9.26
CA SER A 269 -31.92 -6.38 -10.69
C SER A 269 -30.69 -6.69 -11.56
N PHE A 270 -29.51 -6.21 -11.14
CA PHE A 270 -28.26 -6.56 -11.79
C PHE A 270 -27.99 -8.07 -11.76
N VAL A 271 -28.20 -8.73 -10.61
CA VAL A 271 -28.00 -10.18 -10.49
C VAL A 271 -29.04 -10.95 -11.28
N GLU A 272 -30.29 -10.47 -11.36
CA GLU A 272 -31.39 -11.10 -12.10
C GLU A 272 -31.12 -11.11 -13.60
N SER A 273 -30.75 -9.95 -14.20
CA SER A 273 -30.73 -9.77 -15.65
C SER A 273 -29.53 -8.97 -16.20
N GLY A 274 -28.57 -8.60 -15.36
CA GLY A 274 -27.45 -7.75 -15.74
C GLY A 274 -27.77 -6.24 -15.72
N GLY A 275 -28.96 -5.84 -15.27
CA GLY A 275 -29.44 -4.46 -15.31
C GLY A 275 -29.96 -4.06 -16.71
N TYR A 276 -30.37 -2.79 -16.85
CA TYR A 276 -31.02 -2.30 -18.08
C TYR A 276 -30.17 -2.51 -19.34
N ALA A 277 -28.88 -2.16 -19.29
CA ALA A 277 -28.00 -2.20 -20.48
C ALA A 277 -27.66 -3.62 -20.95
N LEU A 278 -27.69 -4.62 -20.06
CA LEU A 278 -27.27 -5.99 -20.38
C LEU A 278 -28.43 -6.99 -20.47
N ARG A 279 -29.65 -6.59 -20.13
CA ARG A 279 -30.83 -7.47 -20.08
C ARG A 279 -31.20 -8.16 -21.39
N ALA A 280 -30.76 -7.63 -22.53
CA ALA A 280 -31.01 -8.24 -23.84
C ALA A 280 -30.20 -9.53 -24.06
N TYR A 281 -29.23 -9.83 -23.22
CA TYR A 281 -28.36 -10.99 -23.36
C TYR A 281 -28.73 -12.08 -22.36
N GLU A 282 -29.24 -13.21 -22.79
CA GLU A 282 -29.64 -14.36 -21.95
C GLU A 282 -28.57 -14.82 -20.97
N ARG A 283 -27.28 -14.69 -21.32
CA ARG A 283 -26.15 -15.09 -20.44
C ARG A 283 -26.12 -14.36 -19.10
N TRP A 284 -26.81 -13.20 -18.99
CA TRP A 284 -26.87 -12.40 -17.76
C TRP A 284 -28.13 -12.65 -16.94
N HIS A 285 -29.08 -13.47 -17.45
CA HIS A 285 -30.26 -13.90 -16.70
C HIS A 285 -29.85 -15.02 -15.75
N ARG A 286 -29.50 -14.65 -14.52
CA ARG A 286 -28.96 -15.57 -13.52
C ARG A 286 -29.97 -15.97 -12.46
N LEU A 287 -31.01 -15.15 -12.28
CA LEU A 287 -32.13 -15.45 -11.40
C LEU A 287 -33.43 -15.47 -12.19
N PHE A 288 -34.41 -16.17 -11.64
CA PHE A 288 -35.80 -16.10 -12.08
C PHE A 288 -36.73 -16.08 -10.86
N ARG A 289 -37.96 -15.62 -11.04
CA ARG A 289 -38.98 -15.61 -10.01
C ARG A 289 -39.89 -16.82 -10.17
N ASP A 290 -40.13 -17.53 -9.08
CA ASP A 290 -41.10 -18.61 -9.04
C ASP A 290 -42.55 -18.08 -8.96
N SER A 291 -43.53 -19.00 -8.96
CA SER A 291 -44.96 -18.66 -8.87
C SER A 291 -45.34 -17.95 -7.56
N LEU A 292 -44.51 -17.98 -6.55
CA LEU A 292 -44.69 -17.30 -5.26
C LEU A 292 -43.91 -15.98 -5.20
N GLY A 293 -43.32 -15.54 -6.31
CA GLY A 293 -42.54 -14.29 -6.40
C GLY A 293 -41.16 -14.39 -5.77
N ARG A 294 -40.66 -15.57 -5.38
CA ARG A 294 -39.36 -15.76 -4.79
C ARG A 294 -38.28 -15.88 -5.84
N TYR A 295 -37.13 -15.31 -5.57
CA TYR A 295 -35.94 -15.39 -6.43
C TYR A 295 -35.21 -16.71 -6.22
N GLN A 296 -34.80 -17.34 -7.30
CA GLN A 296 -33.97 -18.54 -7.29
C GLN A 296 -33.02 -18.57 -8.50
N VAL A 297 -31.96 -19.38 -8.41
CA VAL A 297 -30.95 -19.46 -9.47
C VAL A 297 -31.55 -20.06 -10.76
N ALA A 298 -31.19 -19.46 -11.91
CA ALA A 298 -31.72 -19.83 -13.23
C ALA A 298 -31.28 -21.22 -13.73
N GLY A 299 -30.49 -21.96 -12.98
CA GLY A 299 -30.13 -23.32 -13.27
C GLY A 299 -28.78 -23.77 -12.72
N GLU A 300 -28.53 -25.06 -12.78
CA GLU A 300 -27.33 -25.70 -12.23
C GLU A 300 -26.02 -25.13 -12.83
N ARG A 301 -26.04 -24.77 -14.12
CA ARG A 301 -24.89 -24.18 -14.80
C ARG A 301 -24.46 -22.84 -14.15
N VAL A 302 -25.43 -22.01 -13.77
CA VAL A 302 -25.16 -20.72 -13.07
C VAL A 302 -24.60 -20.99 -11.69
N ALA A 303 -25.21 -21.90 -10.91
CA ALA A 303 -24.73 -22.27 -9.59
C ALA A 303 -23.31 -22.85 -9.63
N ARG A 304 -22.99 -23.70 -10.60
CA ARG A 304 -21.66 -24.26 -10.76
C ARG A 304 -20.60 -23.19 -11.06
N ARG A 305 -20.92 -22.25 -11.96
CA ARG A 305 -20.04 -21.11 -12.30
C ARG A 305 -19.82 -20.22 -11.09
N TYR A 306 -20.87 -19.89 -10.34
CA TYR A 306 -20.78 -19.13 -9.12
C TYR A 306 -19.77 -19.78 -8.14
N ARG A 307 -19.91 -21.07 -7.85
CA ARG A 307 -19.02 -21.81 -6.95
C ARG A 307 -17.56 -21.78 -7.38
N MET A 308 -17.28 -21.72 -8.69
CA MET A 308 -15.91 -21.65 -9.22
C MET A 308 -15.31 -20.25 -9.14
N ASN A 309 -16.13 -19.19 -9.03
CA ASN A 309 -15.70 -17.79 -9.10
C ASN A 309 -16.03 -16.98 -7.84
N ILE A 310 -16.50 -17.63 -6.76
CA ILE A 310 -16.79 -16.95 -5.49
C ILE A 310 -15.50 -16.41 -4.85
N GLY A 311 -15.58 -15.20 -4.29
CA GLY A 311 -14.51 -14.57 -3.51
C GLY A 311 -14.29 -13.12 -3.91
N THR A 312 -13.56 -12.40 -3.06
CA THR A 312 -13.27 -10.97 -3.21
C THR A 312 -11.80 -10.69 -3.52
N ILE A 313 -10.99 -11.74 -3.70
CA ILE A 313 -9.57 -11.61 -4.07
C ILE A 313 -9.47 -11.77 -5.58
N VAL A 314 -9.14 -10.66 -6.24
CA VAL A 314 -8.84 -10.67 -7.68
C VAL A 314 -7.34 -10.74 -7.84
N GLU A 315 -6.85 -11.91 -8.24
CA GLU A 315 -5.42 -12.17 -8.42
C GLU A 315 -4.89 -11.42 -9.65
N SER A 316 -3.72 -10.78 -9.51
CA SER A 316 -2.90 -10.34 -10.65
C SER A 316 -2.25 -11.58 -11.28
N PRO A 317 -2.09 -11.63 -12.61
CA PRO A 317 -1.43 -12.77 -13.24
C PRO A 317 0.04 -12.84 -12.84
N LEU A 318 0.43 -14.00 -12.41
CA LEU A 318 1.78 -14.34 -11.98
C LEU A 318 2.41 -15.27 -13.00
N LEU A 319 3.70 -15.10 -13.27
CA LEU A 319 4.52 -16.01 -14.04
C LEU A 319 5.43 -16.81 -13.09
N ARG A 320 5.52 -18.12 -13.30
CA ARG A 320 6.41 -18.97 -12.54
C ARG A 320 7.86 -18.77 -12.97
N VAL A 321 8.73 -18.58 -11.99
CA VAL A 321 10.19 -18.48 -12.23
C VAL A 321 10.80 -19.86 -12.08
N ARG A 322 11.44 -20.35 -13.13
CA ARG A 322 12.03 -21.69 -13.19
C ARG A 322 13.49 -21.62 -13.62
N LEU A 323 14.34 -22.32 -12.88
CA LEU A 323 15.75 -22.46 -13.21
C LEU A 323 15.93 -23.63 -14.22
N GLY A 324 16.02 -23.32 -15.50
CA GLY A 324 16.12 -24.33 -16.56
C GLY A 324 14.92 -25.30 -16.54
N ARG A 325 15.21 -26.60 -16.40
CA ARG A 325 14.22 -27.67 -16.24
C ARG A 325 13.97 -28.06 -14.77
N GLY A 326 14.57 -27.32 -13.83
CA GLY A 326 14.45 -27.57 -12.39
C GLY A 326 13.09 -27.18 -11.80
N PRO A 327 12.92 -27.28 -10.48
CA PRO A 327 11.70 -26.86 -9.79
C PRO A 327 11.47 -25.35 -9.91
N ALA A 328 10.21 -24.94 -9.76
CA ALA A 328 9.88 -23.51 -9.69
C ALA A 328 10.47 -22.90 -8.41
N LEU A 329 11.11 -21.75 -8.56
CA LEU A 329 11.63 -20.96 -7.43
C LEU A 329 10.54 -20.13 -6.75
N GLY A 330 9.48 -19.80 -7.48
CA GLY A 330 8.37 -18.97 -7.03
C GLY A 330 7.66 -18.31 -8.20
N GLU A 331 7.00 -17.19 -7.93
CA GLU A 331 6.20 -16.48 -8.91
C GLU A 331 6.42 -14.97 -8.77
N PHE A 332 6.46 -14.23 -9.89
CA PHE A 332 6.41 -12.77 -9.91
C PHE A 332 5.39 -12.26 -10.94
N GLU A 333 5.10 -10.98 -10.89
CA GLU A 333 4.06 -10.38 -11.73
C GLU A 333 4.48 -10.33 -13.20
N GLU A 334 3.53 -10.62 -14.10
CA GLU A 334 3.72 -10.60 -15.55
C GLU A 334 4.30 -9.26 -16.03
N TYR A 335 3.90 -8.15 -15.39
CA TYR A 335 4.42 -6.83 -15.71
C TYR A 335 5.95 -6.75 -15.63
N PHE A 336 6.55 -7.27 -14.56
CA PHE A 336 8.02 -7.28 -14.44
C PHE A 336 8.66 -8.16 -15.51
N ALA A 337 8.06 -9.32 -15.79
CA ALA A 337 8.57 -10.21 -16.84
C ALA A 337 8.62 -9.56 -18.22
N GLN A 338 7.66 -8.67 -18.51
CA GLN A 338 7.62 -7.93 -19.78
C GLN A 338 8.71 -6.87 -19.91
N THR A 339 9.33 -6.44 -18.81
CA THR A 339 10.48 -5.51 -18.83
C THR A 339 11.82 -6.20 -19.04
N LEU A 340 11.87 -7.54 -19.00
CA LEU A 340 13.09 -8.31 -19.14
C LEU A 340 13.40 -8.60 -20.61
N VAL A 341 14.64 -8.35 -21.00
CA VAL A 341 15.21 -8.72 -22.30
C VAL A 341 16.15 -9.92 -22.10
N ARG A 342 16.23 -10.82 -23.08
CA ARG A 342 17.10 -11.99 -23.01
C ARG A 342 18.54 -11.58 -22.66
N GLY A 343 19.08 -12.21 -21.61
CA GLY A 343 20.41 -11.91 -21.07
C GLY A 343 20.39 -11.00 -19.84
N ASP A 344 19.28 -10.29 -19.57
CA ASP A 344 19.14 -9.47 -18.36
C ASP A 344 19.34 -10.30 -17.11
N THR A 345 20.03 -9.73 -16.12
CA THR A 345 20.17 -10.35 -14.81
C THR A 345 19.18 -9.75 -13.82
N PHE A 346 18.62 -10.59 -12.94
CA PHE A 346 17.69 -10.17 -11.89
C PHE A 346 17.86 -10.99 -10.63
N ILE A 347 17.39 -10.43 -9.49
CA ILE A 347 17.42 -11.11 -8.19
C ILE A 347 16.07 -11.75 -7.93
N PHE A 348 16.06 -13.05 -7.58
CA PHE A 348 14.84 -13.72 -7.16
C PHE A 348 15.14 -14.95 -6.29
N ALA A 349 14.36 -15.15 -5.21
CA ALA A 349 14.53 -16.22 -4.24
C ALA A 349 15.95 -16.28 -3.63
N GLY A 350 16.56 -15.11 -3.38
CA GLY A 350 17.91 -14.98 -2.88
C GLY A 350 19.01 -15.34 -3.88
N GLN A 351 18.67 -15.54 -5.16
CA GLN A 351 19.62 -15.95 -6.20
C GLN A 351 19.70 -14.88 -7.29
N ARG A 352 20.88 -14.74 -7.89
CA ARG A 352 21.08 -13.96 -9.09
C ARG A 352 20.83 -14.83 -10.31
N LEU A 353 19.84 -14.45 -11.10
CA LEU A 353 19.34 -15.20 -12.25
C LEU A 353 19.54 -14.41 -13.54
N ARG A 354 19.69 -15.10 -14.66
CA ARG A 354 19.70 -14.54 -16.01
C ARG A 354 18.42 -14.94 -16.73
N PHE A 355 17.72 -13.98 -17.30
CA PHE A 355 16.51 -14.21 -18.08
C PHE A 355 16.86 -14.81 -19.45
N GLU A 356 16.23 -15.94 -19.78
CA GLU A 356 16.41 -16.61 -21.06
C GLU A 356 15.19 -16.44 -21.97
N MET A 357 14.00 -16.76 -21.49
CA MET A 357 12.73 -16.65 -22.25
C MET A 357 11.49 -16.80 -21.36
N ILE A 358 10.34 -16.41 -21.91
CA ILE A 358 9.02 -16.76 -21.37
C ILE A 358 8.44 -17.89 -22.25
N ARG A 359 7.97 -18.96 -21.62
CA ARG A 359 7.26 -20.07 -22.27
C ARG A 359 6.17 -20.59 -21.36
N ASP A 360 4.95 -20.73 -21.88
CA ASP A 360 3.81 -21.35 -21.17
C ASP A 360 3.57 -20.79 -19.76
N MET A 361 3.55 -19.46 -19.60
CA MET A 361 3.42 -18.77 -18.31
C MET A 361 4.57 -19.04 -17.32
N GLU A 362 5.70 -19.51 -17.81
CA GLU A 362 6.93 -19.69 -17.05
C GLU A 362 8.04 -18.79 -17.56
N VAL A 363 8.74 -18.17 -16.65
CA VAL A 363 10.00 -17.45 -16.88
C VAL A 363 11.13 -18.44 -16.70
N ILE A 364 11.78 -18.79 -17.81
CA ILE A 364 12.92 -19.70 -17.80
C ILE A 364 14.18 -18.86 -17.59
N CYS A 365 14.98 -19.22 -16.62
CA CYS A 365 16.21 -18.54 -16.28
C CYS A 365 17.35 -19.51 -16.00
N SER A 366 18.58 -18.99 -16.06
CA SER A 366 19.82 -19.66 -15.65
C SER A 366 20.46 -18.93 -14.48
N ARG A 367 21.41 -19.55 -13.78
CA ARG A 367 22.18 -18.85 -12.74
C ARG A 367 23.14 -17.86 -13.40
N ALA A 368 23.16 -16.62 -12.92
CA ALA A 368 24.08 -15.60 -13.39
C ALA A 368 25.33 -15.54 -12.50
N LYS A 369 26.51 -15.41 -13.16
CA LYS A 369 27.80 -15.09 -12.54
C LYS A 369 28.23 -13.72 -13.07
N GLY A 370 28.87 -12.89 -12.26
CA GLY A 370 29.39 -11.59 -12.67
C GLY A 370 28.91 -10.46 -11.78
N ASP A 371 29.49 -9.26 -11.96
CA ASP A 371 29.27 -8.09 -11.09
C ASP A 371 28.28 -7.06 -11.65
N GLU A 372 27.70 -7.29 -12.84
CA GLU A 372 26.68 -6.39 -13.39
C GLU A 372 25.50 -6.25 -12.43
N PRO A 373 25.00 -5.03 -12.15
CA PRO A 373 23.89 -4.82 -11.23
C PRO A 373 22.62 -5.53 -11.75
N PRO A 374 22.04 -6.41 -10.96
CA PRO A 374 20.85 -7.14 -11.37
C PRO A 374 19.59 -6.27 -11.24
N LYS A 375 18.65 -6.42 -12.16
CA LYS A 375 17.31 -5.85 -12.02
C LYS A 375 16.61 -6.46 -10.80
N VAL A 376 15.83 -5.65 -10.09
CA VAL A 376 15.04 -6.11 -8.94
C VAL A 376 13.57 -6.19 -9.34
N PRO A 377 12.88 -7.32 -9.09
CA PRO A 377 11.47 -7.44 -9.44
C PRO A 377 10.62 -6.32 -8.83
N ALA A 378 9.92 -5.59 -9.70
CA ALA A 378 8.90 -4.66 -9.29
C ALA A 378 7.56 -5.40 -9.12
N TYR A 379 6.83 -5.08 -8.06
CA TYR A 379 5.55 -5.70 -7.74
C TYR A 379 4.46 -4.62 -7.66
N GLU A 380 3.35 -4.83 -8.35
CA GLU A 380 2.16 -3.99 -8.21
C GLU A 380 1.59 -4.14 -6.79
N GLY A 381 1.34 -3.02 -6.10
CA GLY A 381 0.77 -3.01 -4.75
C GLY A 381 1.77 -3.28 -3.61
N GLY A 382 3.08 -3.31 -3.89
CA GLY A 382 4.11 -3.58 -2.90
C GLY A 382 4.43 -2.44 -1.92
N ARG A 383 3.90 -1.23 -2.11
CA ARG A 383 4.13 -0.10 -1.20
C ARG A 383 2.93 0.11 -0.31
N LEU A 384 3.13 -0.07 0.99
CA LEU A 384 2.13 0.25 2.00
C LEU A 384 2.00 1.77 2.09
N PRO A 385 0.78 2.33 2.09
CA PRO A 385 0.61 3.76 2.25
C PRO A 385 0.99 4.18 3.68
N LEU A 386 1.59 5.36 3.81
CA LEU A 386 1.79 6.04 5.09
C LEU A 386 0.42 6.26 5.75
N SER A 387 0.25 5.83 7.02
CA SER A 387 -1.02 6.05 7.72
C SER A 387 -1.25 7.53 8.02
N THR A 388 -2.50 7.94 8.08
CA THR A 388 -2.86 9.34 8.44
C THR A 388 -2.34 9.73 9.81
N PHE A 389 -2.33 8.76 10.75
CA PHE A 389 -1.78 8.95 12.09
C PHE A 389 -0.28 9.26 12.08
N LEU A 390 0.53 8.46 11.35
CA LEU A 390 1.97 8.71 11.24
C LEU A 390 2.26 10.01 10.49
N ALA A 391 1.48 10.34 9.47
CA ALA A 391 1.59 11.60 8.75
C ALA A 391 1.38 12.81 9.67
N ASP A 392 0.35 12.78 10.52
CA ASP A 392 0.13 13.82 11.54
C ASP A 392 1.26 13.86 12.56
N GLY A 393 1.75 12.70 13.00
CA GLY A 393 2.91 12.59 13.89
C GLY A 393 4.17 13.23 13.32
N VAL A 394 4.46 13.02 12.04
CA VAL A 394 5.60 13.65 11.35
C VAL A 394 5.42 15.17 11.28
N ARG A 395 4.22 15.67 10.90
CA ARG A 395 3.93 17.13 10.92
C ARG A 395 4.12 17.72 12.32
N ALA A 396 3.65 17.04 13.36
CA ALA A 396 3.82 17.47 14.74
C ALA A 396 5.30 17.55 15.17
N ILE A 397 6.15 16.67 14.63
CA ILE A 397 7.61 16.72 14.88
C ILE A 397 8.23 17.95 14.21
N PHE A 398 7.85 18.27 12.96
CA PHE A 398 8.32 19.49 12.29
C PHE A 398 7.91 20.76 13.06
N ALA A 399 6.70 20.79 13.58
CA ALA A 399 6.14 21.94 14.30
C ALA A 399 6.71 22.15 15.71
N ASP A 400 7.39 21.16 16.32
CA ASP A 400 7.96 21.27 17.67
C ASP A 400 9.49 21.11 17.71
N PRO A 401 10.27 22.21 17.59
CA PRO A 401 11.72 22.16 17.62
C PRO A 401 12.32 21.57 18.93
N ARG A 402 11.56 21.56 20.04
CA ARG A 402 12.05 20.98 21.31
C ARG A 402 12.29 19.47 21.19
N ARG A 403 11.58 18.79 20.31
CA ARG A 403 11.74 17.36 20.03
C ARG A 403 13.05 17.06 19.31
N TRP A 404 13.57 18.01 18.52
CA TRP A 404 14.76 17.78 17.69
C TRP A 404 16.04 17.55 18.48
N ARG A 405 16.12 18.11 19.71
CA ARG A 405 17.32 17.95 20.57
C ARG A 405 17.65 16.51 20.93
N TYR A 406 16.68 15.60 20.81
CA TYR A 406 16.85 14.17 21.10
C TYR A 406 17.15 13.34 19.84
N MET A 407 17.15 13.95 18.67
CA MET A 407 17.42 13.29 17.40
C MET A 407 18.93 13.23 17.12
N PRO A 408 19.39 12.34 16.21
CA PRO A 408 20.78 12.31 15.77
C PRO A 408 21.24 13.66 15.22
N PRO A 409 22.52 14.05 15.43
CA PRO A 409 23.05 15.33 14.96
C PRO A 409 22.76 15.62 13.49
N GLN A 410 22.90 14.63 12.63
CA GLN A 410 22.67 14.72 11.18
C GLN A 410 21.20 15.03 10.80
N VAL A 411 20.21 14.58 11.60
CA VAL A 411 18.79 14.91 11.41
C VAL A 411 18.54 16.32 11.93
N GLN A 412 19.10 16.69 13.09
CA GLN A 412 19.01 18.03 13.63
C GLN A 412 19.58 19.06 12.65
N GLU A 413 20.73 18.77 12.06
CA GLU A 413 21.38 19.64 11.07
C GLU A 413 20.51 19.81 9.83
N TRP A 414 19.97 18.72 9.30
CA TRP A 414 19.06 18.78 8.15
C TRP A 414 17.84 19.66 8.39
N LEU A 415 17.23 19.58 9.58
CA LEU A 415 16.10 20.42 9.95
C LEU A 415 16.50 21.89 10.14
N ARG A 416 17.69 22.15 10.69
CA ARG A 416 18.24 23.52 10.80
C ARG A 416 18.55 24.12 9.43
N LEU A 417 19.16 23.35 8.54
CA LEU A 417 19.44 23.75 7.16
C LEU A 417 18.16 24.10 6.42
N GLN A 418 17.11 23.30 6.58
CA GLN A 418 15.79 23.63 6.01
C GLN A 418 15.26 24.96 6.56
N ARG A 419 15.28 25.14 7.87
CA ARG A 419 14.82 26.40 8.52
C ARG A 419 15.65 27.62 8.11
N TRP A 420 16.93 27.42 7.84
CA TRP A 420 17.79 28.48 7.35
C TRP A 420 17.48 28.85 5.90
N ARG A 421 17.29 27.87 5.02
CA ARG A 421 17.02 28.06 3.58
C ARG A 421 15.59 28.49 3.29
N SER A 422 14.63 27.99 4.06
CA SER A 422 13.20 28.16 3.83
C SER A 422 12.42 28.18 5.17
N LEU A 423 11.31 27.46 5.18
CA LEU A 423 10.49 27.21 6.36
C LEU A 423 10.39 25.71 6.61
N LEU A 424 9.91 25.36 7.79
CA LEU A 424 9.46 24.01 8.09
C LEU A 424 7.95 23.91 7.85
N PRO A 425 7.45 22.74 7.39
CA PRO A 425 6.03 22.49 7.28
C PRO A 425 5.32 22.69 8.63
N ASP A 426 4.22 23.43 8.63
CA ASP A 426 3.35 23.55 9.78
C ASP A 426 2.45 22.29 9.90
N ARG A 427 1.92 22.05 11.10
CA ARG A 427 1.06 20.90 11.37
C ARG A 427 -0.24 20.94 10.58
N ASP A 428 -0.89 22.10 10.56
CA ASP A 428 -2.22 22.29 9.99
C ASP A 428 -2.20 23.02 8.63
N GLY A 429 -1.04 23.59 8.25
CA GLY A 429 -0.82 24.31 7.00
C GLY A 429 -0.24 23.45 5.88
N LEU A 430 0.01 24.10 4.75
CA LEU A 430 0.71 23.56 3.60
C LEU A 430 1.86 24.49 3.23
N LEU A 431 3.09 24.03 3.38
CA LEU A 431 4.26 24.69 2.80
C LEU A 431 4.34 24.36 1.31
N VAL A 432 4.46 25.39 0.48
CA VAL A 432 4.73 25.30 -0.95
C VAL A 432 5.98 26.11 -1.25
N GLU A 433 6.98 25.47 -1.82
CA GLU A 433 8.22 26.10 -2.26
C GLU A 433 8.26 26.17 -3.78
N THR A 434 8.77 27.27 -4.32
CA THR A 434 9.04 27.40 -5.76
C THR A 434 10.46 27.90 -5.98
N PHE A 435 11.16 27.32 -6.96
CA PHE A 435 12.53 27.69 -7.30
C PHE A 435 12.88 27.34 -8.75
N PRO A 436 13.76 28.14 -9.40
CA PRO A 436 14.30 27.80 -10.71
C PRO A 436 15.45 26.78 -10.60
N ARG A 437 15.54 25.85 -11.54
CA ARG A 437 16.68 24.95 -11.67
C ARG A 437 16.80 24.41 -13.10
N ASN A 438 17.99 24.46 -13.70
CA ASN A 438 18.28 23.93 -15.04
C ASN A 438 17.29 24.39 -16.13
N GLY A 439 16.93 25.68 -16.12
CA GLY A 439 16.00 26.28 -17.09
C GLY A 439 14.55 25.85 -16.93
N ARG A 440 14.18 25.30 -15.77
CA ARG A 440 12.81 24.92 -15.40
C ARG A 440 12.43 25.56 -14.09
N GLU A 441 11.14 25.66 -13.85
CA GLU A 441 10.56 26.11 -12.58
C GLU A 441 10.01 24.89 -11.83
N TYR A 442 10.27 24.82 -10.54
CA TYR A 442 9.82 23.75 -9.66
C TYR A 442 8.82 24.29 -8.65
N LEU A 443 7.75 23.53 -8.43
CA LEU A 443 6.81 23.69 -7.33
C LEU A 443 6.91 22.44 -6.46
N VAL A 444 7.26 22.59 -5.18
CA VAL A 444 7.32 21.50 -4.22
C VAL A 444 6.35 21.79 -3.08
N ALA A 445 5.37 20.92 -2.89
CA ALA A 445 4.39 20.97 -1.80
C ALA A 445 4.63 19.84 -0.81
N TYR A 446 4.41 20.11 0.48
CA TYR A 446 4.63 19.18 1.59
C TYR A 446 3.33 18.82 2.32
N PRO A 447 2.39 18.07 1.69
CA PRO A 447 1.11 17.73 2.32
C PRO A 447 1.21 16.63 3.37
N PHE A 448 2.17 15.70 3.28
CA PHE A 448 2.36 14.52 4.13
C PHE A 448 1.13 13.58 4.16
N GLU A 449 0.47 13.37 3.04
CA GLU A 449 -0.76 12.55 2.98
C GLU A 449 -0.57 11.20 2.29
N GLY A 450 0.68 10.82 2.06
CA GLY A 450 1.00 9.55 1.42
C GLY A 450 0.92 9.60 -0.11
N ARG A 451 1.66 8.70 -0.72
CA ARG A 451 1.93 8.70 -2.17
C ARG A 451 0.65 8.68 -3.03
N ASN A 452 -0.38 7.90 -2.64
CA ASN A 452 -1.59 7.77 -3.46
C ASN A 452 -2.36 9.10 -3.55
N ALA A 453 -2.57 9.77 -2.42
CA ALA A 453 -3.20 11.09 -2.39
C ALA A 453 -2.37 12.12 -3.15
N HIS A 454 -1.03 12.08 -3.00
CA HIS A 454 -0.12 12.97 -3.72
C HIS A 454 -0.09 12.72 -5.23
N GLN A 455 -0.22 11.48 -5.69
CA GLN A 455 -0.34 11.17 -7.11
C GLN A 455 -1.62 11.76 -7.71
N THR A 456 -2.74 11.61 -7.01
CA THR A 456 -4.00 12.23 -7.44
C THR A 456 -3.89 13.75 -7.45
N LEU A 457 -3.35 14.34 -6.39
CA LEU A 457 -3.09 15.78 -6.31
C LEU A 457 -2.21 16.26 -7.46
N GLY A 458 -1.10 15.55 -7.76
CA GLY A 458 -0.18 15.88 -8.85
C GLY A 458 -0.86 15.90 -10.21
N ILE A 459 -1.71 14.93 -10.49
CA ILE A 459 -2.49 14.87 -11.74
C ILE A 459 -3.49 16.05 -11.84
N LEU A 460 -4.21 16.34 -10.76
CA LEU A 460 -5.18 17.43 -10.76
C LEU A 460 -4.49 18.79 -10.86
N LEU A 461 -3.39 18.99 -10.14
CA LEU A 461 -2.59 20.22 -10.21
C LEU A 461 -1.98 20.43 -11.59
N THR A 462 -1.39 19.41 -12.21
CA THR A 462 -0.81 19.57 -13.55
C THR A 462 -1.88 19.98 -14.57
N ARG A 463 -3.11 19.43 -14.51
CA ARG A 463 -4.22 19.88 -15.36
C ARG A 463 -4.62 21.33 -15.12
N ARG A 464 -4.67 21.78 -13.86
CA ARG A 464 -4.93 23.18 -13.53
C ARG A 464 -3.82 24.10 -14.02
N MET A 465 -2.57 23.68 -13.85
CA MET A 465 -1.40 24.41 -14.34
C MET A 465 -1.42 24.52 -15.87
N GLU A 466 -1.81 23.47 -16.60
CA GLU A 466 -2.02 23.53 -18.06
C GLU A 466 -3.05 24.58 -18.45
N ARG A 467 -4.24 24.56 -17.81
CA ARG A 467 -5.31 25.55 -18.07
C ARG A 467 -4.89 26.96 -17.73
N ALA A 468 -4.02 27.14 -16.71
CA ALA A 468 -3.45 28.42 -16.33
C ALA A 468 -2.28 28.86 -17.22
N GLY A 469 -1.88 28.09 -18.24
CA GLY A 469 -0.78 28.40 -19.13
C GLY A 469 0.61 28.27 -18.51
N LEU A 470 0.76 27.49 -17.44
CA LEU A 470 2.02 27.30 -16.71
C LEU A 470 2.91 26.21 -17.30
N ALA A 471 2.47 25.53 -18.36
CA ALA A 471 3.21 24.51 -19.11
C ALA A 471 3.93 23.47 -18.23
N PRO A 472 3.23 22.68 -17.40
CA PRO A 472 3.81 21.64 -16.59
C PRO A 472 4.39 20.53 -17.47
N LEU A 473 5.56 20.01 -17.09
CA LEU A 473 6.29 18.96 -17.83
C LEU A 473 6.15 17.59 -17.16
N GLY A 474 5.85 17.57 -15.86
CA GLY A 474 5.69 16.35 -15.11
C GLY A 474 5.65 16.56 -13.61
N PHE A 475 5.48 15.47 -12.85
CA PHE A 475 5.51 15.52 -11.40
C PHE A 475 6.05 14.22 -10.79
N VAL A 476 6.54 14.31 -9.56
CA VAL A 476 6.92 13.18 -8.69
C VAL A 476 6.15 13.29 -7.39
N ALA A 477 5.64 12.16 -6.91
CA ALA A 477 4.92 12.04 -5.65
C ALA A 477 5.59 11.01 -4.74
N THR A 478 5.92 11.41 -3.51
CA THR A 478 6.40 10.54 -2.43
C THR A 478 5.33 10.42 -1.34
N ASP A 479 5.64 9.74 -0.23
CA ASP A 479 4.73 9.70 0.93
C ASP A 479 4.64 11.07 1.66
N TYR A 480 5.63 11.96 1.46
CA TYR A 480 5.80 13.20 2.23
C TYR A 480 5.54 14.46 1.43
N LEU A 481 5.87 14.45 0.14
CA LEU A 481 5.83 15.62 -0.72
C LEU A 481 5.43 15.30 -2.15
N LEU A 482 5.03 16.36 -2.86
CA LEU A 482 4.76 16.39 -4.29
C LEU A 482 5.63 17.46 -4.93
N ALA A 483 6.37 17.11 -6.00
CA ALA A 483 7.13 18.06 -6.81
C ALA A 483 6.60 18.07 -8.24
N ILE A 484 6.37 19.26 -8.78
CA ILE A 484 5.95 19.49 -10.17
C ILE A 484 7.02 20.38 -10.82
N TRP A 485 7.41 20.08 -12.06
CA TRP A 485 8.28 20.96 -12.83
C TRP A 485 7.58 21.45 -14.09
N SER A 486 7.82 22.71 -14.44
CA SER A 486 7.15 23.43 -15.51
C SER A 486 8.11 24.37 -16.25
N LEU A 487 7.66 24.92 -17.37
CA LEU A 487 8.42 25.95 -18.10
C LEU A 487 8.15 27.34 -17.53
N GLU A 488 6.99 27.58 -16.94
CA GLU A 488 6.58 28.84 -16.38
C GLU A 488 6.46 28.75 -14.84
N PRO A 489 6.77 29.82 -14.10
CA PRO A 489 6.66 29.83 -12.65
C PRO A 489 5.22 29.70 -12.19
N ALA A 490 4.97 28.91 -11.16
CA ALA A 490 3.65 28.73 -10.58
C ALA A 490 3.11 30.04 -9.98
N ARG A 491 1.86 30.36 -10.27
CA ARG A 491 1.13 31.55 -9.80
C ARG A 491 -0.27 31.15 -9.35
N GLY A 492 -0.89 31.94 -8.47
CA GLY A 492 -2.25 31.71 -8.02
C GLY A 492 -2.41 30.40 -7.23
N LEU A 493 -1.53 30.17 -6.25
CA LEU A 493 -1.49 28.90 -5.50
C LEU A 493 -2.81 28.58 -4.80
N ASP A 494 -3.51 29.58 -4.24
CA ASP A 494 -4.81 29.35 -3.59
C ASP A 494 -5.83 28.73 -4.56
N ALA A 495 -5.88 29.22 -5.81
CA ALA A 495 -6.73 28.65 -6.84
C ALA A 495 -6.26 27.27 -7.32
N LEU A 496 -4.94 27.03 -7.35
CA LEU A 496 -4.39 25.73 -7.72
C LEU A 496 -4.76 24.65 -6.70
N PHE A 497 -4.74 24.96 -5.41
CA PHE A 497 -5.01 24.03 -4.31
C PHE A 497 -6.46 24.14 -3.77
N ASP A 498 -7.38 24.78 -4.50
CA ASP A 498 -8.77 24.85 -4.07
C ASP A 498 -9.43 23.47 -4.09
N GLU A 499 -10.28 23.21 -3.08
CA GLU A 499 -10.98 21.93 -2.93
C GLU A 499 -11.99 21.64 -4.06
N ASP A 500 -12.37 22.63 -4.87
CA ASP A 500 -13.21 22.46 -6.05
C ASP A 500 -12.58 21.56 -7.11
N MET A 501 -11.26 21.30 -7.04
CA MET A 501 -10.60 20.27 -7.88
C MET A 501 -11.19 18.87 -7.70
N LEU A 502 -11.85 18.59 -6.58
CA LEU A 502 -12.49 17.30 -6.31
C LEU A 502 -13.88 17.17 -6.97
N GLY A 503 -14.39 18.22 -7.59
CA GLY A 503 -15.57 18.20 -8.45
C GLY A 503 -15.20 17.88 -9.91
N ASP A 504 -15.42 18.85 -10.79
CA ASP A 504 -15.30 18.70 -12.25
C ASP A 504 -13.92 18.21 -12.72
N ASP A 505 -12.84 18.64 -12.08
CA ASP A 505 -11.47 18.25 -12.47
C ASP A 505 -11.23 16.75 -12.18
N LEU A 506 -11.65 16.28 -11.01
CA LEU A 506 -11.56 14.87 -10.64
C LEU A 506 -12.45 14.00 -11.51
N GLU A 507 -13.71 14.42 -11.74
CA GLU A 507 -14.64 13.67 -12.58
C GLU A 507 -14.13 13.57 -14.03
N ALA A 508 -13.66 14.66 -14.61
CA ALA A 508 -13.09 14.67 -15.95
C ALA A 508 -11.85 13.75 -16.05
N TRP A 509 -10.95 13.82 -15.05
CA TRP A 509 -9.81 12.91 -15.03
C TRP A 509 -10.21 11.45 -14.85
N MET A 510 -11.11 11.14 -13.92
CA MET A 510 -11.58 9.77 -13.70
C MET A 510 -12.23 9.21 -14.96
N ALA A 511 -12.97 10.03 -15.70
CA ALA A 511 -13.63 9.63 -16.93
C ALA A 511 -12.63 9.20 -18.03
N GLU A 512 -11.47 9.81 -18.10
CA GLU A 512 -10.43 9.53 -19.12
C GLU A 512 -9.40 8.50 -18.66
N SER A 513 -9.25 8.31 -17.33
CA SER A 513 -8.14 7.55 -16.77
C SER A 513 -8.33 6.03 -16.89
N SER A 514 -7.21 5.31 -17.01
CA SER A 514 -7.17 3.85 -16.95
C SER A 514 -7.48 3.30 -15.54
N VAL A 515 -7.43 4.15 -14.51
CA VAL A 515 -7.71 3.78 -13.11
C VAL A 515 -9.13 3.25 -12.97
N MET A 516 -10.12 3.91 -13.59
CA MET A 516 -11.51 3.47 -13.56
C MET A 516 -11.72 2.13 -14.24
N ARG A 517 -11.10 1.89 -15.41
CA ARG A 517 -11.16 0.60 -16.10
C ARG A 517 -10.53 -0.52 -15.26
N ARG A 518 -9.41 -0.22 -14.60
CA ARG A 518 -8.73 -1.16 -13.70
C ARG A 518 -9.58 -1.51 -12.48
N SER A 519 -10.16 -0.51 -11.80
CA SER A 519 -11.07 -0.71 -10.67
C SER A 519 -12.33 -1.46 -11.10
N PHE A 520 -12.92 -1.09 -12.25
CA PHE A 520 -14.09 -1.77 -12.81
C PHE A 520 -13.82 -3.26 -13.06
N ARG A 521 -12.64 -3.61 -13.55
CA ARG A 521 -12.27 -5.02 -13.77
C ARG A 521 -12.37 -5.84 -12.50
N ASN A 522 -11.88 -5.32 -11.38
CA ASN A 522 -11.95 -5.98 -10.08
C ASN A 522 -13.41 -6.10 -9.61
N VAL A 523 -14.17 -5.01 -9.69
CA VAL A 523 -15.60 -4.98 -9.35
C VAL A 523 -16.40 -5.97 -10.20
N ALA A 524 -16.17 -5.99 -11.51
CA ALA A 524 -16.85 -6.88 -12.45
C ALA A 524 -16.56 -8.37 -12.20
N VAL A 525 -15.35 -8.70 -11.78
CA VAL A 525 -14.99 -10.08 -11.40
C VAL A 525 -15.66 -10.46 -10.08
N ILE A 526 -15.60 -9.61 -9.05
CA ILE A 526 -16.22 -9.87 -7.74
C ILE A 526 -17.73 -10.02 -7.88
N ALA A 527 -18.39 -9.12 -8.60
CA ALA A 527 -19.85 -9.17 -8.84
C ALA A 527 -20.28 -10.33 -9.77
N GLY A 528 -19.33 -11.11 -10.28
CA GLY A 528 -19.61 -12.22 -11.21
C GLY A 528 -20.04 -11.79 -12.62
N LEU A 529 -19.87 -10.51 -13.00
CA LEU A 529 -20.10 -10.07 -14.37
C LEU A 529 -19.07 -10.70 -15.33
N ILE A 530 -17.83 -10.86 -14.85
CA ILE A 530 -16.75 -11.52 -15.57
C ILE A 530 -16.33 -12.75 -14.79
N GLU A 531 -16.65 -13.91 -15.32
CA GLU A 531 -16.22 -15.19 -14.79
C GLU A 531 -14.81 -15.49 -15.31
N LYS A 532 -13.88 -15.78 -14.41
CA LYS A 532 -12.50 -16.20 -14.74
C LYS A 532 -12.41 -17.68 -15.04
N LYS A 533 -13.04 -18.50 -14.17
CA LYS A 533 -12.92 -19.96 -14.17
C LYS A 533 -14.16 -20.62 -14.79
N TYR A 534 -13.90 -21.61 -15.64
CA TYR A 534 -14.89 -22.49 -16.26
C TYR A 534 -14.52 -23.95 -16.04
N PRO A 535 -15.44 -24.88 -16.20
CA PRO A 535 -15.09 -26.30 -16.17
C PRO A 535 -13.98 -26.62 -17.19
N GLY A 536 -12.79 -26.97 -16.69
CA GLY A 536 -11.64 -27.32 -17.53
C GLY A 536 -10.89 -26.16 -18.20
N ALA A 537 -11.26 -24.92 -17.94
CA ALA A 537 -10.61 -23.74 -18.54
C ALA A 537 -10.60 -22.50 -17.63
N GLU A 538 -9.61 -21.66 -17.83
CA GLU A 538 -9.51 -20.33 -17.20
C GLU A 538 -9.25 -19.28 -18.28
N LYS A 539 -9.91 -18.10 -18.17
CA LYS A 539 -9.65 -16.98 -19.07
C LYS A 539 -8.29 -16.35 -18.81
N SER A 540 -7.56 -16.08 -19.87
CA SER A 540 -6.33 -15.31 -19.79
C SER A 540 -6.59 -13.86 -19.33
N ARG A 541 -5.57 -13.19 -18.78
CA ARG A 541 -5.66 -11.76 -18.40
C ARG A 541 -6.12 -10.89 -19.56
N LYS A 542 -5.59 -11.11 -20.75
CA LYS A 542 -5.97 -10.37 -21.97
C LYS A 542 -7.46 -10.49 -22.26
N GLN A 543 -8.04 -11.68 -22.16
CA GLN A 543 -9.48 -11.90 -22.36
C GLN A 543 -10.33 -11.21 -21.28
N VAL A 544 -9.91 -11.28 -20.01
CA VAL A 544 -10.59 -10.58 -18.91
C VAL A 544 -10.52 -9.06 -19.11
N THR A 545 -9.38 -8.53 -19.51
CA THR A 545 -9.18 -7.09 -19.75
C THR A 545 -10.06 -6.59 -20.90
N VAL A 546 -9.98 -7.22 -22.08
CA VAL A 546 -10.77 -6.81 -23.25
C VAL A 546 -12.28 -6.88 -22.96
N ASN A 547 -12.74 -7.93 -22.29
CA ASN A 547 -14.15 -8.06 -21.95
C ASN A 547 -14.59 -6.99 -20.92
N SER A 548 -13.76 -6.70 -19.91
CA SER A 548 -14.10 -5.68 -18.91
C SER A 548 -14.14 -4.28 -19.51
N ASP A 549 -13.18 -3.93 -20.35
CA ASP A 549 -13.08 -2.60 -20.94
C ASP A 549 -14.26 -2.34 -21.89
N LEU A 550 -14.64 -3.35 -22.70
CA LEU A 550 -15.83 -3.26 -23.57
C LEU A 550 -17.11 -3.04 -22.76
N ILE A 551 -17.32 -3.83 -21.70
CA ILE A 551 -18.52 -3.72 -20.87
C ILE A 551 -18.52 -2.37 -20.12
N TYR A 552 -17.38 -1.93 -19.62
CA TYR A 552 -17.22 -0.62 -18.97
C TYR A 552 -17.69 0.51 -19.90
N ASP A 553 -17.25 0.51 -21.16
CA ASP A 553 -17.62 1.54 -22.13
C ASP A 553 -19.11 1.51 -22.47
N VAL A 554 -19.70 0.31 -22.59
CA VAL A 554 -21.15 0.15 -22.82
C VAL A 554 -21.95 0.69 -21.64
N LEU A 555 -21.60 0.29 -20.40
CA LEU A 555 -22.30 0.75 -19.20
C LEU A 555 -22.17 2.26 -19.01
N ARG A 556 -20.95 2.80 -19.18
CA ARG A 556 -20.70 4.24 -19.07
C ARG A 556 -21.55 5.05 -20.06
N ARG A 557 -21.73 4.56 -21.28
CA ARG A 557 -22.47 5.25 -22.34
C ARG A 557 -23.98 5.14 -22.17
N HIS A 558 -24.48 4.00 -21.73
CA HIS A 558 -25.92 3.68 -21.78
C HIS A 558 -26.57 3.62 -20.39
N GLN A 559 -25.80 3.46 -19.33
CA GLN A 559 -26.29 3.40 -17.95
C GLN A 559 -25.22 3.93 -16.98
N PRO A 560 -24.95 5.25 -16.95
CA PRO A 560 -23.86 5.84 -16.15
C PRO A 560 -24.02 5.61 -14.63
N ASP A 561 -25.27 5.41 -14.16
CA ASP A 561 -25.58 5.12 -12.75
C ASP A 561 -25.67 3.63 -12.43
N HIS A 562 -25.20 2.77 -13.36
CA HIS A 562 -25.17 1.33 -13.11
C HIS A 562 -24.45 0.99 -11.83
N ILE A 563 -25.00 0.05 -11.05
CA ILE A 563 -24.49 -0.31 -9.71
C ILE A 563 -23.00 -0.65 -9.69
N LEU A 564 -22.49 -1.32 -10.72
CA LEU A 564 -21.07 -1.65 -10.82
C LEU A 564 -20.19 -0.42 -11.10
N LEU A 565 -20.71 0.60 -11.82
CA LEU A 565 -19.98 1.86 -11.99
C LEU A 565 -19.94 2.66 -10.68
N ARG A 566 -21.03 2.63 -9.91
CA ARG A 566 -21.08 3.22 -8.56
C ARG A 566 -20.09 2.52 -7.62
N ALA A 567 -20.07 1.18 -7.59
CA ALA A 567 -19.09 0.40 -6.84
C ALA A 567 -17.65 0.70 -7.30
N THR A 568 -17.43 0.89 -8.60
CA THR A 568 -16.13 1.23 -9.17
C THR A 568 -15.63 2.60 -8.70
N ARG A 569 -16.51 3.62 -8.71
CA ARG A 569 -16.19 4.97 -8.21
C ARG A 569 -15.81 4.91 -6.71
N ALA A 570 -16.60 4.19 -5.91
CA ALA A 570 -16.33 4.01 -4.47
C ALA A 570 -14.98 3.30 -4.22
N ASP A 571 -14.65 2.27 -4.97
CA ASP A 571 -13.38 1.56 -4.90
C ASP A 571 -12.19 2.43 -5.32
N ALA A 572 -12.32 3.13 -6.45
CA ALA A 572 -11.28 4.03 -6.94
C ALA A 572 -11.00 5.14 -5.92
N ALA A 573 -12.05 5.78 -5.40
CA ALA A 573 -11.94 6.89 -4.44
C ALA A 573 -11.22 6.53 -3.14
N THR A 574 -11.22 5.26 -2.74
CA THR A 574 -10.65 4.80 -1.46
C THR A 574 -9.35 4.01 -1.61
N GLY A 575 -9.05 3.49 -2.79
CA GLY A 575 -7.90 2.63 -3.04
C GLY A 575 -6.75 3.37 -3.74
N LEU A 576 -6.83 3.44 -5.06
CA LEU A 576 -5.73 3.94 -5.89
C LEU A 576 -5.60 5.47 -5.85
N THR A 577 -6.70 6.20 -5.65
CA THR A 577 -6.71 7.67 -5.72
C THR A 577 -6.72 8.36 -4.37
N ASP A 578 -7.12 7.65 -3.32
CA ASP A 578 -7.24 8.15 -1.93
C ASP A 578 -7.87 9.55 -1.83
N VAL A 579 -8.95 9.76 -2.61
CA VAL A 579 -9.64 11.06 -2.77
C VAL A 579 -10.16 11.57 -1.42
N ARG A 580 -10.61 10.68 -0.54
CA ARG A 580 -11.10 11.07 0.78
C ARG A 580 -10.01 11.76 1.59
N ARG A 581 -8.81 11.19 1.61
CA ARG A 581 -7.66 11.75 2.33
C ARG A 581 -7.20 13.05 1.70
N LEU A 582 -7.21 13.10 0.36
CA LEU A 582 -6.94 14.34 -0.39
C LEU A 582 -7.96 15.44 -0.03
N GLY A 583 -9.25 15.13 0.03
CA GLY A 583 -10.29 16.09 0.43
C GLY A 583 -10.11 16.60 1.87
N GLN A 584 -9.80 15.71 2.81
CA GLN A 584 -9.49 16.10 4.18
C GLN A 584 -8.26 17.02 4.25
N MET A 585 -7.24 16.76 3.43
CA MET A 585 -6.05 17.60 3.34
C MET A 585 -6.39 18.97 2.78
N LEU A 586 -7.10 19.05 1.66
CA LEU A 586 -7.48 20.34 1.03
C LEU A 586 -8.34 21.19 1.98
N ALA A 587 -9.31 20.58 2.68
CA ALA A 587 -10.11 21.26 3.69
C ALA A 587 -9.23 21.79 4.86
N ARG A 588 -8.26 21.00 5.32
CA ARG A 588 -7.33 21.39 6.39
C ARG A 588 -6.46 22.59 6.01
N VAL A 589 -5.94 22.60 4.78
CA VAL A 589 -4.97 23.63 4.35
C VAL A 589 -5.61 24.87 3.75
N ARG A 590 -6.92 24.90 3.63
CA ARG A 590 -7.68 26.05 3.11
C ARG A 590 -7.39 27.33 3.92
N GLY A 591 -6.85 28.35 3.25
CA GLY A 591 -6.43 29.60 3.90
C GLY A 591 -5.15 29.50 4.75
N HIS A 592 -4.48 28.33 4.74
CA HIS A 592 -3.25 28.07 5.49
C HIS A 592 -2.10 27.60 4.57
N ILE A 593 -2.07 28.11 3.32
CA ILE A 593 -1.00 27.85 2.36
C ILE A 593 0.10 28.89 2.55
N THR A 594 1.30 28.43 2.89
CA THR A 594 2.47 29.28 3.01
C THR A 594 3.37 29.08 1.81
N HIS A 595 3.53 30.11 0.98
CA HIS A 595 4.40 30.09 -0.19
C HIS A 595 5.76 30.69 0.10
N ARG A 596 6.81 29.97 -0.31
CA ARG A 596 8.20 30.46 -0.31
C ARG A 596 8.80 30.35 -1.71
N ARG A 597 9.16 31.50 -2.27
CA ARG A 597 9.98 31.57 -3.48
C ARG A 597 11.44 31.57 -3.07
N LEU A 598 12.18 30.59 -3.55
CA LEU A 598 13.59 30.38 -3.27
C LEU A 598 14.42 30.64 -4.54
N ASP A 599 15.71 30.90 -4.37
CA ASP A 599 16.68 31.03 -5.46
C ASP A 599 17.18 29.68 -5.96
N ARG A 600 17.06 28.63 -5.14
CA ARG A 600 17.52 27.27 -5.41
C ARG A 600 16.80 26.23 -4.54
N VAL A 601 17.14 24.97 -4.73
CA VAL A 601 16.53 23.82 -4.00
C VAL A 601 16.70 23.95 -2.47
N SER A 602 15.66 23.56 -1.73
CA SER A 602 15.71 23.44 -0.26
C SER A 602 16.12 22.05 0.20
N PRO A 603 16.67 21.87 1.42
CA PRO A 603 17.03 20.57 1.97
C PRO A 603 15.91 19.52 1.97
N LEU A 604 14.66 19.91 2.21
CA LEU A 604 13.51 18.97 2.13
C LEU A 604 13.20 18.58 0.68
N ALA A 605 13.37 19.50 -0.28
CA ALA A 605 13.07 19.26 -1.69
C ALA A 605 14.09 18.33 -2.37
N VAL A 606 15.32 18.19 -1.83
CA VAL A 606 16.37 17.31 -2.38
C VAL A 606 15.83 15.93 -2.72
N ALA A 607 15.03 15.35 -1.83
CA ALA A 607 14.46 14.01 -2.00
C ALA A 607 13.65 13.88 -3.30
N ALA A 608 12.80 14.88 -3.60
CA ALA A 608 12.00 14.88 -4.82
C ALA A 608 12.84 15.08 -6.08
N ILE A 609 13.81 16.01 -6.02
CA ILE A 609 14.67 16.31 -7.18
C ILE A 609 15.48 15.09 -7.59
N LEU A 610 15.97 14.32 -6.62
CA LEU A 610 16.72 13.08 -6.88
C LEU A 610 15.83 11.95 -7.40
N ASP A 611 14.58 11.86 -6.96
CA ASP A 611 13.62 10.88 -7.48
C ASP A 611 13.23 11.18 -8.95
N ILE A 612 13.18 12.45 -9.38
CA ILE A 612 12.96 12.83 -10.78
C ILE A 612 14.05 12.26 -11.69
N GLY A 613 15.30 12.25 -11.24
CA GLY A 613 16.43 11.68 -12.00
C GLY A 613 16.35 10.16 -12.16
N ARG A 614 15.76 9.45 -11.21
CA ARG A 614 15.68 7.97 -11.19
C ARG A 614 14.62 7.38 -12.11
N GLU A 615 13.58 8.11 -12.45
CA GLU A 615 12.51 7.59 -13.34
C GLU A 615 12.94 7.45 -14.81
N GLN A 616 14.08 8.02 -15.22
CA GLN A 616 14.45 8.12 -16.63
C GLN A 616 15.54 7.16 -17.12
N VAL A 617 16.28 6.44 -16.26
CA VAL A 617 17.43 5.61 -16.71
C VAL A 617 17.62 4.32 -15.90
N TYR A 618 17.93 3.22 -16.57
CA TYR A 618 18.29 1.92 -15.99
C TYR A 618 19.74 1.52 -16.40
N GLY A 619 20.65 1.26 -15.43
CA GLY A 619 22.01 0.72 -15.70
C GLY A 619 23.05 1.05 -14.61
N SER A 620 24.18 0.33 -14.56
CA SER A 620 25.21 0.42 -13.51
C SER A 620 26.08 1.69 -13.54
N ALA A 621 26.26 2.30 -14.71
CA ALA A 621 26.85 3.64 -14.82
C ALA A 621 25.96 4.72 -14.17
N LEU A 622 24.73 4.36 -13.86
CA LEU A 622 23.71 5.20 -13.28
C LEU A 622 23.91 5.41 -11.77
N ASP A 623 24.35 4.40 -11.02
CA ASP A 623 24.53 4.54 -9.58
C ASP A 623 25.63 5.57 -9.29
N GLN A 624 26.74 5.58 -10.04
CA GLN A 624 27.77 6.61 -9.94
C GLN A 624 27.27 8.01 -10.39
N LEU A 625 26.55 8.09 -11.51
CA LEU A 625 25.98 9.37 -11.98
C LEU A 625 24.89 9.88 -11.03
N LEU A 626 24.14 8.99 -10.37
CA LEU A 626 23.15 9.38 -9.36
C LEU A 626 23.80 9.82 -8.06
N ASP A 627 24.92 9.24 -7.67
CA ASP A 627 25.67 9.66 -6.49
C ASP A 627 26.33 11.03 -6.72
N GLU A 628 26.93 11.26 -7.89
CA GLU A 628 27.47 12.57 -8.29
C GLU A 628 26.36 13.64 -8.41
N ALA A 629 25.21 13.29 -9.00
CA ALA A 629 24.06 14.18 -9.08
C ALA A 629 23.45 14.45 -7.69
N ALA A 630 23.48 13.47 -6.79
CA ALA A 630 23.04 13.63 -5.41
C ALA A 630 23.93 14.59 -4.64
N GLU A 631 25.25 14.45 -4.76
CA GLU A 631 26.22 15.36 -4.13
C GLU A 631 26.06 16.79 -4.65
N GLU A 632 25.82 16.98 -5.95
CA GLU A 632 25.58 18.30 -6.52
C GLU A 632 24.31 18.95 -5.96
N VAL A 633 23.18 18.22 -5.93
CA VAL A 633 21.90 18.76 -5.40
C VAL A 633 21.98 19.04 -3.90
N ILE A 634 22.65 18.17 -3.14
CA ILE A 634 22.89 18.39 -1.70
C ILE A 634 23.77 19.62 -1.48
N ARG A 635 24.84 19.77 -2.24
CA ARG A 635 25.73 20.94 -2.19
C ARG A 635 24.95 22.21 -2.52
N GLU A 636 24.13 22.21 -3.57
CA GLU A 636 23.26 23.34 -3.94
C GLU A 636 22.31 23.73 -2.80
N ALA A 637 21.69 22.75 -2.14
CA ALA A 637 20.76 22.96 -1.01
C ALA A 637 21.44 23.53 0.24
N THR A 638 22.72 23.22 0.45
CA THR A 638 23.48 23.57 1.66
C THR A 638 24.47 24.72 1.43
N GLU A 639 24.66 25.19 0.20
CA GLU A 639 25.60 26.25 -0.15
C GLU A 639 25.27 27.56 0.60
N GLY A 640 26.29 28.14 1.25
CA GLY A 640 26.17 29.35 2.06
C GLY A 640 25.61 29.12 3.46
N ALA A 641 25.42 27.87 3.89
CA ALA A 641 25.00 27.58 5.25
C ALA A 641 26.10 28.00 6.25
N PRO A 642 25.73 28.65 7.40
CA PRO A 642 26.69 29.02 8.42
C PRO A 642 27.32 27.76 9.05
N ALA A 643 28.61 27.80 9.34
CA ALA A 643 29.32 26.71 9.99
C ALA A 643 28.73 26.42 11.39
N LEU A 644 28.73 25.15 11.79
CA LEU A 644 28.12 24.62 13.04
C LEU A 644 28.52 25.36 14.33
N GLY A 645 29.51 26.26 14.32
CA GLY A 645 29.97 27.03 15.48
C GLY A 645 29.36 28.42 15.66
N GLU A 646 28.75 29.01 14.65
CA GLU A 646 28.30 30.43 14.67
C GLU A 646 26.84 30.65 15.07
N GLN A 647 26.00 29.60 15.10
CA GLN A 647 24.57 29.70 15.40
C GLN A 647 24.16 29.56 16.88
N ALA A 648 25.10 29.39 17.79
CA ALA A 648 24.79 29.34 19.24
C ALA A 648 24.31 30.70 19.82
N VAL A 649 24.30 31.77 19.02
CA VAL A 649 24.01 33.16 19.48
C VAL A 649 22.71 33.74 18.90
N MET A 650 22.04 33.11 17.93
CA MET A 650 20.76 33.60 17.41
C MET A 650 19.57 32.78 17.95
N SER A 651 19.19 33.11 19.15
CA SER A 651 17.92 33.02 19.88
C SER A 651 17.10 31.70 19.78
N ILE A 652 17.05 31.10 20.93
CA ILE A 652 15.95 30.43 21.63
C ILE A 652 14.60 31.13 21.39
#